data_8c497d8c8a0d5d61d1b360cc9c4bb58c
#
_entry.id   8c497d8c8a0d5d61d1b360cc9c4bb58c
#
_cell.length_a   1.000
_cell.length_b   1.000
_cell.length_c   1.000
_cell.angle_alpha   90.00
_cell.angle_beta   90.00
_cell.angle_gamma   90.00
#
_symmetry.space_group_name_H-M   'P 1'
#
loop_
_entity.id
_entity.type
_entity.pdbx_description
1 polymer ?
#
loop_
_entity_poly.entity_id
_entity_poly.type
_entity_poly.pdbx_seq_one_letter_code
_entity_poly.pdbx_strand_id
1 'polypeptide(L)'
;MTVFKNNKTMAKGNINVSVENIFPLIKKFLYSDHEIFLRELISNGTDATLKLKHLASIGDSKSEYGNPVIEIKIDKEGKKLHIIDQGLGMTAEEVEKYINQIAFSGAEEFLDQYKDSAKDSGIIGHFGLGFYSAFMVAEKVEIITKSHKEDTTGAHWTCDGSPEFTLEASDKTDRGTEIILHIAEDSTEFLEEARIGSLLAKYNKFMPIPIKFGTQEVNDPEHTPATTKDAEGKETTEPQKKITVDNIINNPNPAWTKQPSELEDENYNSFYKELYPSQFEDPLFHIHLNVDYPFNLTGILYFPKMTQDMSMQKDKIQLYQNQVFVTDNVEGIVPEFLTMLRGVIDSPDIPLNVSRSYLQADGAVKKISSYISRKVADKLKSLFNSNREDFEAKWNDIKVVIEYGMLSEDKFFEKADAFALYPTVDNKYFTYEELESAIKANQTDKDGKMVILYASDQDSQHTYIEAAKTKGYEVLLLDSPIIAHLMQKLESSKENITFARVDADSIDKLIKKDETTISKLDEAQTKVLDELLKEVIPSDKFMVQLEAQDSAATPFMITQPEFMRRMKEMQASGGGGGMQMFGNMPEMYNLIVNTNSELVGEILNTKTKKKQERLISQSLDLARLSQGLLKGKELSDFVKRSYEMIK
;
A
#
# COMPACT_ATOMS: atom_id res chain seq x y z
N MET A 1 -9.31 75.52 9.74
CA MET A 1 -8.25 74.56 10.19
C MET A 1 -8.71 73.92 11.49
N THR A 2 -9.40 72.78 11.41
CA THR A 2 -9.94 72.11 12.57
C THR A 2 -9.04 70.93 12.85
N VAL A 3 -8.34 70.99 13.97
CA VAL A 3 -7.41 69.96 14.42
C VAL A 3 -8.21 68.77 14.96
N PHE A 4 -8.18 67.64 14.26
CA PHE A 4 -8.66 66.37 14.80
C PHE A 4 -7.69 65.85 15.87
N LYS A 5 -8.10 65.89 17.15
CA LYS A 5 -7.43 65.19 18.22
C LYS A 5 -7.71 63.70 18.08
N ASN A 6 -6.69 62.89 17.73
CA ASN A 6 -6.70 61.45 17.76
C ASN A 6 -6.73 60.94 19.22
N ASN A 7 -7.91 60.67 19.78
CA ASN A 7 -8.04 59.80 20.94
C ASN A 7 -8.20 58.37 20.44
N LYS A 8 -7.10 57.58 20.43
CA LYS A 8 -7.18 56.13 20.31
C LYS A 8 -7.77 55.58 21.59
N THR A 9 -9.08 55.47 21.65
CA THR A 9 -9.76 54.62 22.63
C THR A 9 -9.55 53.15 22.19
N MET A 10 -8.65 52.44 22.86
CA MET A 10 -8.58 50.96 22.75
C MET A 10 -9.86 50.42 23.37
N ALA A 11 -10.79 49.93 22.58
CA ALA A 11 -11.89 49.13 23.03
C ALA A 11 -11.35 47.74 23.38
N LYS A 12 -11.39 47.34 24.65
CA LYS A 12 -11.23 45.98 25.10
C LYS A 12 -12.64 45.38 25.24
N GLY A 13 -12.91 44.31 24.53
CA GLY A 13 -14.14 43.54 24.60
C GLY A 13 -13.85 42.04 24.53
N ASN A 14 -14.71 41.23 25.03
CA ASN A 14 -14.65 39.76 24.86
C ASN A 14 -15.30 39.39 23.52
N ILE A 15 -14.68 38.43 22.83
CA ILE A 15 -15.30 37.81 21.65
C ILE A 15 -16.38 36.87 22.18
N ASN A 16 -17.64 37.19 21.90
CA ASN A 16 -18.77 36.35 22.26
C ASN A 16 -19.18 35.50 21.07
N VAL A 17 -19.30 34.19 21.29
CA VAL A 17 -19.85 33.27 20.31
C VAL A 17 -21.30 32.97 20.64
N SER A 18 -22.22 33.25 19.71
CA SER A 18 -23.63 32.89 19.87
C SER A 18 -23.78 31.38 19.64
N VAL A 19 -24.34 30.69 20.61
CA VAL A 19 -24.61 29.23 20.55
C VAL A 19 -25.55 28.89 19.39
N GLU A 20 -26.49 29.80 19.05
CA GLU A 20 -27.39 29.68 17.88
C GLU A 20 -26.66 29.45 16.55
N ASN A 21 -25.44 29.96 16.43
CA ASN A 21 -24.66 29.84 15.21
C ASN A 21 -23.69 28.61 15.23
N ILE A 22 -23.42 28.02 16.40
CA ILE A 22 -22.43 26.93 16.52
C ILE A 22 -23.00 25.62 16.01
N PHE A 23 -24.23 25.24 16.36
CA PHE A 23 -24.85 23.98 15.91
C PHE A 23 -24.92 23.86 14.38
N PRO A 24 -25.39 24.90 13.64
CA PRO A 24 -25.32 24.86 12.17
C PRO A 24 -23.89 24.77 11.61
N LEU A 25 -22.91 25.36 12.29
CA LEU A 25 -21.51 25.27 11.90
C LEU A 25 -20.95 23.87 12.13
N ILE A 26 -21.24 23.26 13.28
CA ILE A 26 -20.88 21.88 13.60
C ILE A 26 -21.48 20.94 12.56
N LYS A 27 -22.78 21.04 12.29
CA LYS A 27 -23.52 20.21 11.34
C LYS A 27 -22.97 20.35 9.90
N LYS A 28 -22.50 21.54 9.49
CA LYS A 28 -22.13 21.83 8.10
C LYS A 28 -20.63 21.74 7.81
N PHE A 29 -19.75 21.98 8.79
CA PHE A 29 -18.32 22.20 8.55
C PHE A 29 -17.39 21.32 9.37
N LEU A 30 -17.81 20.82 10.54
CA LEU A 30 -16.95 19.99 11.37
C LEU A 30 -16.87 18.53 10.90
N TYR A 31 -17.97 18.04 10.36
CA TYR A 31 -18.07 16.64 9.94
C TYR A 31 -18.61 16.57 8.51
N SER A 32 -17.78 16.10 7.61
CA SER A 32 -18.15 15.90 6.19
C SER A 32 -19.04 14.67 5.98
N ASP A 33 -19.10 13.77 6.96
CA ASP A 33 -19.82 12.50 6.88
C ASP A 33 -20.66 12.30 8.14
N HIS A 34 -21.98 12.11 7.98
CA HIS A 34 -22.91 11.90 9.09
C HIS A 34 -22.65 10.57 9.82
N GLU A 35 -22.07 9.59 9.16
CA GLU A 35 -21.82 8.25 9.72
C GLU A 35 -20.94 8.27 10.98
N ILE A 36 -20.09 9.28 11.13
CA ILE A 36 -19.12 9.34 12.23
C ILE A 36 -19.74 9.61 13.60
N PHE A 37 -21.03 10.00 13.67
CA PHE A 37 -21.71 10.21 14.96
C PHE A 37 -21.61 8.96 15.85
N LEU A 38 -21.78 7.78 15.27
CA LEU A 38 -21.76 6.51 16.02
C LEU A 38 -20.38 6.23 16.59
N ARG A 39 -19.31 6.45 15.80
CA ARG A 39 -17.92 6.35 16.26
C ARG A 39 -17.63 7.28 17.43
N GLU A 40 -18.05 8.54 17.34
CA GLU A 40 -17.79 9.55 18.37
C GLU A 40 -18.52 9.23 19.68
N LEU A 41 -19.78 8.82 19.62
CA LEU A 41 -20.55 8.47 20.82
C LEU A 41 -20.04 7.20 21.50
N ILE A 42 -19.65 6.17 20.72
CA ILE A 42 -19.04 4.95 21.24
C ILE A 42 -17.66 5.26 21.83
N SER A 43 -16.87 6.16 21.21
CA SER A 43 -15.58 6.61 21.76
C SER A 43 -15.76 7.29 23.11
N ASN A 44 -16.78 8.11 23.29
CA ASN A 44 -17.08 8.74 24.57
C ASN A 44 -17.43 7.71 25.66
N GLY A 45 -18.24 6.70 25.34
CA GLY A 45 -18.56 5.59 26.26
C GLY A 45 -17.33 4.74 26.59
N THR A 46 -16.45 4.53 25.59
CA THR A 46 -15.16 3.86 25.77
C THR A 46 -14.27 4.64 26.74
N ASP A 47 -14.12 5.95 26.55
CA ASP A 47 -13.32 6.80 27.44
C ASP A 47 -13.86 6.82 28.86
N ALA A 48 -15.18 6.92 29.04
CA ALA A 48 -15.82 6.85 30.36
C ALA A 48 -15.50 5.51 31.06
N THR A 49 -15.46 4.42 30.29
CA THR A 49 -15.17 3.07 30.80
C THR A 49 -13.67 2.91 31.12
N LEU A 50 -12.77 3.41 30.27
CA LEU A 50 -11.31 3.37 30.50
C LEU A 50 -10.90 4.24 31.69
N LYS A 51 -11.51 5.41 31.86
CA LYS A 51 -11.30 6.26 33.05
C LYS A 51 -11.72 5.54 34.32
N LEU A 52 -12.87 4.85 34.33
CA LEU A 52 -13.29 4.03 35.46
C LEU A 52 -12.27 2.92 35.77
N LYS A 53 -11.78 2.23 34.73
CA LYS A 53 -10.75 1.19 34.86
C LYS A 53 -9.50 1.75 35.53
N HIS A 54 -9.06 2.94 35.10
CA HIS A 54 -7.90 3.60 35.67
C HIS A 54 -8.12 3.96 37.15
N LEU A 55 -9.25 4.63 37.50
CA LEU A 55 -9.57 4.99 38.88
C LEU A 55 -9.70 3.77 39.80
N ALA A 56 -10.28 2.68 39.30
CA ALA A 56 -10.37 1.42 40.03
C ALA A 56 -8.96 0.81 40.27
N SER A 57 -8.07 0.90 39.30
CA SER A 57 -6.70 0.36 39.40
C SER A 57 -5.83 1.08 40.41
N ILE A 58 -6.03 2.39 40.60
CA ILE A 58 -5.29 3.22 41.60
C ILE A 58 -6.04 3.33 42.95
N GLY A 59 -7.22 2.74 43.08
CA GLY A 59 -8.03 2.75 44.30
C GLY A 59 -8.82 4.03 44.55
N ASP A 60 -8.94 4.93 43.56
CA ASP A 60 -9.70 6.18 43.65
C ASP A 60 -11.19 5.99 43.37
N SER A 61 -11.60 4.80 42.92
CA SER A 61 -13.00 4.42 42.76
C SER A 61 -13.32 3.23 43.64
N LYS A 62 -14.43 3.34 44.42
CA LYS A 62 -15.00 2.22 45.20
C LYS A 62 -15.91 1.32 44.35
N SER A 63 -16.33 1.78 43.18
CA SER A 63 -17.14 1.00 42.28
C SER A 63 -16.30 -0.10 41.60
N GLU A 64 -16.77 -1.35 41.65
CA GLU A 64 -16.16 -2.43 40.91
C GLU A 64 -16.16 -2.17 39.40
N TYR A 65 -15.05 -2.38 38.74
CA TYR A 65 -14.97 -2.26 37.28
C TYR A 65 -15.84 -3.29 36.57
N GLY A 66 -15.77 -4.55 37.00
CA GLY A 66 -16.54 -5.66 36.41
C GLY A 66 -16.12 -5.97 34.95
N ASN A 67 -17.11 -6.38 34.18
CA ASN A 67 -16.94 -6.65 32.73
C ASN A 67 -17.83 -5.69 31.92
N PRO A 68 -17.48 -4.42 31.79
CA PRO A 68 -18.34 -3.43 31.14
C PRO A 68 -18.43 -3.69 29.64
N VAL A 69 -19.63 -3.43 29.10
CA VAL A 69 -19.97 -3.56 27.69
C VAL A 69 -20.66 -2.27 27.25
N ILE A 70 -20.39 -1.82 26.05
CA ILE A 70 -21.16 -0.77 25.38
C ILE A 70 -22.28 -1.44 24.61
N GLU A 71 -23.52 -1.15 24.91
CA GLU A 71 -24.67 -1.77 24.25
C GLU A 71 -25.34 -0.79 23.28
N ILE A 72 -25.60 -1.25 22.07
CA ILE A 72 -26.33 -0.51 21.04
C ILE A 72 -27.70 -1.16 20.85
N LYS A 73 -28.79 -0.36 20.94
CA LYS A 73 -30.16 -0.83 20.73
C LYS A 73 -30.89 0.07 19.75
N ILE A 74 -31.68 -0.53 18.88
CA ILE A 74 -32.60 0.18 17.98
C ILE A 74 -34.04 -0.05 18.43
N ASP A 75 -34.76 1.03 18.69
CA ASP A 75 -36.20 1.05 18.84
C ASP A 75 -36.83 1.62 17.56
N LYS A 76 -37.21 0.71 16.64
CA LYS A 76 -37.81 1.11 15.35
C LYS A 76 -39.15 1.80 15.50
N GLU A 77 -39.97 1.37 16.45
CA GLU A 77 -41.32 1.93 16.68
C GLU A 77 -41.23 3.33 17.27
N GLY A 78 -40.34 3.53 18.25
CA GLY A 78 -40.07 4.82 18.84
C GLY A 78 -39.13 5.71 18.03
N LYS A 79 -38.60 5.23 16.89
CA LYS A 79 -37.60 5.92 16.07
C LYS A 79 -36.38 6.35 16.89
N LYS A 80 -35.87 5.47 17.76
CA LYS A 80 -34.77 5.78 18.67
C LYS A 80 -33.56 4.85 18.46
N LEU A 81 -32.38 5.42 18.64
CA LEU A 81 -31.14 4.68 18.75
C LEU A 81 -30.53 4.94 20.12
N HIS A 82 -30.24 3.87 20.85
CA HIS A 82 -29.70 3.90 22.21
C HIS A 82 -28.22 3.49 22.18
N ILE A 83 -27.35 4.26 22.84
CA ILE A 83 -25.97 3.95 23.12
C ILE A 83 -25.79 3.96 24.63
N ILE A 84 -25.44 2.79 25.19
CA ILE A 84 -25.43 2.56 26.65
C ILE A 84 -24.04 2.14 27.08
N ASP A 85 -23.39 2.91 27.94
CA ASP A 85 -22.10 2.55 28.56
C ASP A 85 -22.29 2.27 30.07
N GLN A 86 -21.31 1.55 30.61
CA GLN A 86 -21.19 1.23 32.03
C GLN A 86 -19.97 1.93 32.67
N GLY A 87 -19.57 3.06 32.11
CA GLY A 87 -18.42 3.83 32.52
C GLY A 87 -18.62 4.63 33.80
N LEU A 88 -17.94 5.76 33.94
CA LEU A 88 -17.97 6.63 35.10
C LEU A 88 -19.37 7.19 35.38
N GLY A 89 -20.19 7.42 34.32
CA GLY A 89 -21.39 8.24 34.42
C GLY A 89 -21.08 9.68 34.86
N MET A 90 -22.14 10.47 35.09
CA MET A 90 -22.03 11.89 35.45
C MET A 90 -23.04 12.27 36.53
N THR A 91 -22.65 13.23 37.39
CA THR A 91 -23.60 13.98 38.23
C THR A 91 -24.30 15.08 37.42
N ALA A 92 -25.36 15.71 37.94
CA ALA A 92 -26.01 16.84 37.28
C ALA A 92 -25.03 17.99 37.00
N GLU A 93 -24.15 18.30 37.93
CA GLU A 93 -23.12 19.35 37.81
C GLU A 93 -22.06 18.98 36.73
N GLU A 94 -21.73 17.68 36.64
CA GLU A 94 -20.83 17.18 35.61
C GLU A 94 -21.47 17.21 34.20
N VAL A 95 -22.80 16.97 34.09
CA VAL A 95 -23.53 17.16 32.84
C VAL A 95 -23.52 18.63 32.42
N GLU A 96 -23.77 19.57 33.32
CA GLU A 96 -23.68 21.01 33.03
C GLU A 96 -22.28 21.41 32.56
N LYS A 97 -21.24 20.84 33.16
CA LYS A 97 -19.84 21.15 32.85
C LYS A 97 -19.36 20.55 31.52
N TYR A 98 -19.66 19.26 31.27
CA TYR A 98 -19.07 18.51 30.12
C TYR A 98 -19.99 18.45 28.91
N ILE A 99 -21.30 18.61 29.09
CA ILE A 99 -22.26 18.55 27.98
C ILE A 99 -22.67 19.94 27.52
N ASN A 100 -22.86 20.89 28.44
CA ASN A 100 -23.35 22.22 28.09
C ASN A 100 -22.22 23.22 27.72
N GLN A 101 -20.95 22.86 27.93
CA GLN A 101 -19.81 23.69 27.52
C GLN A 101 -19.16 23.12 26.26
N ILE A 102 -19.44 23.75 25.13
CA ILE A 102 -18.89 23.36 23.83
C ILE A 102 -17.37 23.53 23.84
N ALA A 103 -16.64 22.53 23.28
CA ALA A 103 -15.18 22.49 23.25
C ALA A 103 -14.51 22.40 24.65
N PHE A 104 -15.21 21.90 25.65
CA PHE A 104 -14.65 21.55 26.93
C PHE A 104 -14.41 20.03 27.00
N SER A 105 -13.15 19.61 27.18
CA SER A 105 -12.78 18.18 27.17
C SER A 105 -12.58 17.66 28.58
N GLY A 106 -13.51 16.83 29.07
CA GLY A 106 -13.32 16.08 30.32
C GLY A 106 -12.23 15.00 30.23
N ALA A 107 -11.76 14.69 29.02
CA ALA A 107 -10.62 13.81 28.81
C ALA A 107 -9.29 14.54 29.09
N GLU A 108 -9.13 15.77 28.61
CA GLU A 108 -7.95 16.59 28.89
C GLU A 108 -7.82 16.89 30.40
N GLU A 109 -8.93 17.26 31.06
CA GLU A 109 -8.93 17.49 32.50
C GLU A 109 -8.48 16.25 33.27
N PHE A 110 -8.96 15.07 32.86
CA PHE A 110 -8.57 13.80 33.48
C PHE A 110 -7.07 13.51 33.25
N LEU A 111 -6.58 13.67 32.04
CA LEU A 111 -5.16 13.47 31.71
C LEU A 111 -4.26 14.46 32.47
N ASP A 112 -4.68 15.71 32.65
CA ASP A 112 -3.94 16.69 33.45
C ASP A 112 -3.91 16.36 34.94
N GLN A 113 -5.02 15.86 35.48
CA GLN A 113 -5.13 15.46 36.89
C GLN A 113 -4.27 14.23 37.21
N TYR A 114 -4.19 13.27 36.29
CA TYR A 114 -3.49 11.99 36.46
C TYR A 114 -2.24 11.85 35.58
N LYS A 115 -1.54 12.95 35.31
CA LYS A 115 -0.42 13.08 34.36
C LYS A 115 0.64 11.98 34.39
N ASP A 116 0.96 11.49 35.58
CA ASP A 116 2.03 10.51 35.80
C ASP A 116 1.57 9.05 35.70
N SER A 117 0.26 8.80 35.88
CA SER A 117 -0.32 7.44 35.90
C SER A 117 -1.24 7.14 34.71
N ALA A 118 -1.72 8.16 34.00
CA ALA A 118 -2.70 8.01 32.92
C ALA A 118 -2.11 8.10 31.51
N LYS A 119 -0.78 8.19 31.35
CA LYS A 119 -0.14 8.30 30.02
C LYS A 119 -0.48 7.17 29.08
N ASP A 120 -0.67 5.97 29.62
CA ASP A 120 -1.00 4.75 28.87
C ASP A 120 -2.48 4.35 29.01
N SER A 121 -3.35 5.28 29.42
CA SER A 121 -4.77 4.98 29.68
C SER A 121 -5.59 4.73 28.41
N GLY A 122 -5.06 4.99 27.22
CA GLY A 122 -5.72 4.77 25.93
C GLY A 122 -6.91 5.70 25.68
N ILE A 123 -7.00 6.84 26.39
CA ILE A 123 -8.09 7.83 26.24
C ILE A 123 -8.07 8.41 24.83
N ILE A 124 -9.26 8.50 24.22
CA ILE A 124 -9.48 8.79 22.80
C ILE A 124 -9.87 10.25 22.58
N GLY A 125 -10.73 10.83 23.44
CA GLY A 125 -11.32 12.16 23.27
C GLY A 125 -10.39 13.29 23.67
N HIS A 126 -10.25 14.32 22.79
CA HIS A 126 -9.40 15.48 23.06
C HIS A 126 -10.14 16.83 22.86
N PHE A 127 -11.16 16.90 22.00
CA PHE A 127 -11.69 18.18 21.52
C PHE A 127 -12.98 18.65 22.19
N GLY A 128 -13.67 17.80 22.98
CA GLY A 128 -14.95 18.14 23.60
C GLY A 128 -16.09 18.47 22.61
N LEU A 129 -16.01 17.95 21.38
CA LEU A 129 -16.96 18.22 20.31
C LEU A 129 -17.70 16.96 19.82
N GLY A 130 -17.17 15.77 20.10
CA GLY A 130 -17.68 14.50 19.58
C GLY A 130 -19.13 14.23 19.91
N PHE A 131 -19.58 14.60 21.12
CA PHE A 131 -20.97 14.44 21.54
C PHE A 131 -21.98 15.16 20.63
N TYR A 132 -21.62 16.36 20.16
CA TYR A 132 -22.52 17.15 19.32
C TYR A 132 -22.74 16.58 17.92
N SER A 133 -21.98 15.59 17.52
CA SER A 133 -22.23 14.82 16.29
C SER A 133 -23.58 14.10 16.32
N ALA A 134 -24.15 13.84 17.52
CA ALA A 134 -25.49 13.28 17.71
C ALA A 134 -26.58 14.10 16.99
N PHE A 135 -26.47 15.42 16.97
CA PHE A 135 -27.43 16.32 16.32
C PHE A 135 -27.32 16.34 14.78
N MET A 136 -26.38 15.61 14.20
CA MET A 136 -26.33 15.44 12.75
C MET A 136 -27.42 14.49 12.24
N VAL A 137 -27.86 13.56 13.09
CA VAL A 137 -28.80 12.48 12.75
C VAL A 137 -30.06 12.48 13.62
N ALA A 138 -30.04 13.23 14.73
CA ALA A 138 -31.15 13.28 15.68
C ALA A 138 -31.79 14.66 15.73
N GLU A 139 -33.11 14.70 15.82
CA GLU A 139 -33.90 15.92 16.10
C GLU A 139 -33.97 16.26 17.60
N LYS A 140 -33.76 15.25 18.47
CA LYS A 140 -33.72 15.36 19.91
C LYS A 140 -32.75 14.35 20.49
N VAL A 141 -31.99 14.75 21.50
CA VAL A 141 -31.04 13.89 22.22
C VAL A 141 -31.38 13.89 23.70
N GLU A 142 -31.43 12.71 24.32
CA GLU A 142 -31.58 12.55 25.75
C GLU A 142 -30.34 11.86 26.33
N ILE A 143 -29.93 12.25 27.54
CA ILE A 143 -28.87 11.59 28.31
C ILE A 143 -29.46 11.21 29.67
N ILE A 144 -29.45 9.90 29.98
CA ILE A 144 -29.80 9.38 31.27
C ILE A 144 -28.53 8.82 31.91
N THR A 145 -28.04 9.45 32.97
CA THR A 145 -26.72 9.12 33.54
C THR A 145 -26.73 9.05 35.04
N LYS A 146 -25.83 8.23 35.61
CA LYS A 146 -25.53 8.18 37.04
C LYS A 146 -24.05 8.00 37.26
N SER A 147 -23.48 8.86 38.12
CA SER A 147 -22.08 8.84 38.48
C SER A 147 -21.69 7.58 39.27
N HIS A 148 -20.45 7.15 39.14
CA HIS A 148 -19.83 6.09 39.93
C HIS A 148 -19.63 6.48 41.41
N LYS A 149 -19.78 7.78 41.74
CA LYS A 149 -19.61 8.31 43.09
C LYS A 149 -20.78 7.87 43.97
N GLU A 150 -20.47 7.51 45.23
CA GLU A 150 -21.50 7.13 46.20
C GLU A 150 -22.44 8.32 46.50
N ASP A 151 -23.66 8.03 46.89
CA ASP A 151 -24.68 9.00 47.29
C ASP A 151 -25.06 10.06 46.23
N THR A 152 -24.86 9.77 44.95
CA THR A 152 -25.27 10.63 43.84
C THR A 152 -26.64 10.22 43.30
N THR A 153 -27.44 11.20 42.88
CA THR A 153 -28.71 10.99 42.18
C THR A 153 -28.45 10.89 40.67
N GLY A 154 -29.24 10.06 39.97
CA GLY A 154 -29.22 10.04 38.51
C GLY A 154 -29.69 11.36 37.91
N ALA A 155 -29.21 11.69 36.73
CA ALA A 155 -29.59 12.90 35.99
C ALA A 155 -30.20 12.53 34.63
N HIS A 156 -31.21 13.27 34.20
CA HIS A 156 -31.82 13.19 32.88
C HIS A 156 -31.74 14.54 32.20
N TRP A 157 -30.93 14.61 31.12
CA TRP A 157 -30.72 15.79 30.30
C TRP A 157 -31.41 15.61 28.96
N THR A 158 -31.99 16.68 28.42
CA THR A 158 -32.68 16.66 27.12
C THR A 158 -32.41 17.94 26.34
N CYS A 159 -32.16 17.84 25.04
CA CYS A 159 -32.00 18.97 24.12
C CYS A 159 -32.52 18.59 22.72
N ASP A 160 -33.15 19.53 22.04
CA ASP A 160 -33.65 19.40 20.66
C ASP A 160 -32.75 20.07 19.62
N GLY A 161 -31.50 20.39 20.01
CA GLY A 161 -30.56 21.10 19.15
C GLY A 161 -30.71 22.61 19.15
N SER A 162 -31.66 23.16 19.94
CA SER A 162 -31.73 24.57 20.29
C SER A 162 -30.72 24.92 21.40
N PRO A 163 -30.46 26.19 21.71
CA PRO A 163 -29.61 26.57 22.84
C PRO A 163 -30.19 26.17 24.23
N GLU A 164 -31.45 25.75 24.29
CA GLU A 164 -32.14 25.38 25.50
C GLU A 164 -32.02 23.89 25.80
N PHE A 165 -31.85 23.55 27.07
CA PHE A 165 -31.86 22.17 27.55
C PHE A 165 -32.73 22.04 28.79
N THR A 166 -33.15 20.81 29.11
CA THR A 166 -33.74 20.48 30.41
C THR A 166 -32.83 19.52 31.16
N LEU A 167 -32.71 19.67 32.47
CA LEU A 167 -31.96 18.79 33.36
C LEU A 167 -32.78 18.48 34.60
N GLU A 168 -33.12 17.20 34.77
CA GLU A 168 -33.98 16.72 35.84
C GLU A 168 -33.33 15.54 36.57
N ALA A 169 -33.83 15.19 37.77
CA ALA A 169 -33.40 13.98 38.45
C ALA A 169 -33.93 12.73 37.72
N SER A 170 -33.14 11.68 37.71
CA SER A 170 -33.49 10.39 37.11
C SER A 170 -33.51 9.26 38.14
N ASP A 171 -34.40 8.28 37.94
CA ASP A 171 -34.47 7.06 38.76
C ASP A 171 -33.43 6.01 38.39
N LYS A 172 -32.45 6.34 37.53
CA LYS A 172 -31.36 5.43 37.15
C LYS A 172 -30.58 4.99 38.39
N THR A 173 -30.50 3.67 38.60
CA THR A 173 -29.85 3.07 39.77
C THR A 173 -28.40 2.69 39.51
N ASP A 174 -28.10 2.23 38.31
CA ASP A 174 -26.80 1.74 37.94
C ASP A 174 -25.94 2.86 37.33
N ARG A 175 -24.63 2.82 37.61
CA ARG A 175 -23.67 3.77 37.03
C ARG A 175 -23.61 3.65 35.51
N GLY A 176 -23.14 4.70 34.86
CA GLY A 176 -22.95 4.76 33.42
C GLY A 176 -23.92 5.72 32.75
N THR A 177 -23.86 5.77 31.45
CA THR A 177 -24.63 6.73 30.65
C THR A 177 -25.40 6.01 29.54
N GLU A 178 -26.64 6.40 29.34
CA GLU A 178 -27.45 6.05 28.18
C GLU A 178 -27.71 7.31 27.37
N ILE A 179 -27.32 7.32 26.12
CA ILE A 179 -27.61 8.37 25.14
C ILE A 179 -28.71 7.84 24.23
N ILE A 180 -29.79 8.59 24.12
CA ILE A 180 -30.95 8.26 23.30
C ILE A 180 -31.09 9.29 22.20
N LEU A 181 -30.94 8.84 20.96
CA LEU A 181 -31.08 9.65 19.75
C LEU A 181 -32.49 9.46 19.18
N HIS A 182 -33.32 10.50 19.15
CA HIS A 182 -34.55 10.53 18.38
C HIS A 182 -34.17 10.83 16.92
N ILE A 183 -34.20 9.82 16.08
CA ILE A 183 -33.67 9.90 14.71
C ILE A 183 -34.57 10.78 13.85
N ALA A 184 -33.96 11.77 13.20
CA ALA A 184 -34.64 12.69 12.30
C ALA A 184 -35.18 11.98 11.04
N GLU A 185 -36.20 12.56 10.42
CA GLU A 185 -36.86 11.97 9.24
C GLU A 185 -35.92 11.77 8.04
N ASP A 186 -34.93 12.62 7.88
CA ASP A 186 -33.91 12.53 6.81
C ASP A 186 -32.78 11.52 7.11
N SER A 187 -32.80 10.92 8.31
CA SER A 187 -31.72 10.06 8.82
C SER A 187 -32.23 8.66 9.22
N THR A 188 -33.43 8.27 8.76
CA THR A 188 -34.08 6.99 9.11
C THR A 188 -33.29 5.75 8.72
N GLU A 189 -32.31 5.84 7.84
CA GLU A 189 -31.39 4.75 7.52
C GLU A 189 -30.66 4.21 8.78
N PHE A 190 -30.42 5.03 9.78
CA PHE A 190 -29.77 4.64 11.04
C PHE A 190 -30.71 3.89 12.03
N LEU A 191 -31.94 3.62 11.64
CA LEU A 191 -32.85 2.69 12.33
C LEU A 191 -32.79 1.27 11.75
N GLU A 192 -32.00 1.06 10.68
CA GLU A 192 -31.82 -0.25 10.08
C GLU A 192 -30.62 -0.99 10.68
N GLU A 193 -30.86 -2.23 11.18
CA GLU A 193 -29.81 -3.06 11.81
C GLU A 193 -28.61 -3.30 10.89
N ALA A 194 -28.87 -3.56 9.60
CA ALA A 194 -27.79 -3.77 8.63
C ALA A 194 -26.91 -2.52 8.47
N ARG A 195 -27.53 -1.31 8.53
CA ARG A 195 -26.80 -0.04 8.42
C ARG A 195 -25.93 0.21 9.65
N ILE A 196 -26.49 0.09 10.84
CA ILE A 196 -25.72 0.23 12.10
C ILE A 196 -24.63 -0.84 12.17
N GLY A 197 -24.94 -2.10 11.87
CA GLY A 197 -23.95 -3.19 11.83
C GLY A 197 -22.78 -2.91 10.90
N SER A 198 -23.02 -2.35 9.70
CA SER A 198 -21.98 -1.97 8.77
C SER A 198 -21.09 -0.84 9.30
N LEU A 199 -21.66 0.15 9.99
CA LEU A 199 -20.92 1.24 10.61
C LEU A 199 -20.07 0.78 11.79
N LEU A 200 -20.62 -0.09 12.64
CA LEU A 200 -19.89 -0.70 13.74
C LEU A 200 -18.70 -1.52 13.23
N ALA A 201 -18.90 -2.31 12.19
CA ALA A 201 -17.84 -3.09 11.56
C ALA A 201 -16.76 -2.21 10.91
N LYS A 202 -17.13 -1.05 10.36
CA LYS A 202 -16.21 -0.11 9.71
C LYS A 202 -15.38 0.70 10.72
N TYR A 203 -16.04 1.29 11.72
CA TYR A 203 -15.40 2.30 12.59
C TYR A 203 -14.99 1.79 13.97
N ASN A 204 -15.65 0.73 14.46
CA ASN A 204 -15.56 0.31 15.86
C ASN A 204 -15.02 -1.12 16.03
N LYS A 205 -14.56 -1.75 14.93
CA LYS A 205 -14.14 -3.16 14.87
C LYS A 205 -13.12 -3.57 15.93
N PHE A 206 -12.26 -2.65 16.35
CA PHE A 206 -11.16 -2.92 17.27
C PHE A 206 -11.18 -2.06 18.54
N MET A 207 -12.32 -1.42 18.84
CA MET A 207 -12.45 -0.64 20.07
C MET A 207 -12.10 -1.48 21.31
N PRO A 208 -11.43 -0.88 22.32
CA PRO A 208 -10.89 -1.64 23.45
C PRO A 208 -11.94 -2.13 24.47
N ILE A 209 -13.20 -1.70 24.34
CA ILE A 209 -14.32 -2.16 25.14
C ILE A 209 -15.25 -3.00 24.26
N PRO A 210 -15.75 -4.17 24.74
CA PRO A 210 -16.71 -4.98 24.00
C PRO A 210 -17.97 -4.20 23.64
N ILE A 211 -18.42 -4.31 22.39
CA ILE A 211 -19.62 -3.65 21.87
C ILE A 211 -20.65 -4.72 21.56
N LYS A 212 -21.78 -4.66 22.28
CA LYS A 212 -22.91 -5.54 22.10
C LYS A 212 -23.91 -4.92 21.14
N PHE A 213 -24.23 -5.66 20.08
CA PHE A 213 -25.31 -5.27 19.16
C PHE A 213 -26.20 -6.48 18.86
N GLY A 214 -27.34 -6.55 19.56
CA GLY A 214 -28.26 -7.67 19.48
C GLY A 214 -27.75 -8.95 20.14
N THR A 215 -28.30 -10.08 19.70
CA THR A 215 -27.94 -11.42 20.17
C THR A 215 -27.69 -12.35 18.99
N GLN A 216 -26.95 -13.43 19.21
CA GLN A 216 -26.69 -14.46 18.22
C GLN A 216 -26.88 -15.86 18.77
N GLU A 217 -27.27 -16.80 17.91
CA GLU A 217 -27.31 -18.21 18.26
C GLU A 217 -25.95 -18.85 18.02
N VAL A 218 -25.39 -19.46 19.05
CA VAL A 218 -24.14 -20.24 18.96
C VAL A 218 -24.38 -21.67 19.40
N ASN A 219 -23.52 -22.57 18.98
CA ASN A 219 -23.54 -23.94 19.50
C ASN A 219 -23.21 -23.93 20.99
N ASP A 220 -23.99 -24.65 21.79
CA ASP A 220 -23.76 -24.79 23.22
C ASP A 220 -22.42 -25.49 23.48
N PRO A 221 -21.40 -24.82 24.04
CA PRO A 221 -20.08 -25.39 24.26
C PRO A 221 -20.10 -26.53 25.31
N GLU A 222 -21.12 -26.59 26.17
CA GLU A 222 -21.28 -27.61 27.18
C GLU A 222 -22.02 -28.85 26.64
N HIS A 223 -22.65 -28.76 25.46
CA HIS A 223 -23.37 -29.85 24.82
C HIS A 223 -22.51 -30.56 23.79
N THR A 224 -22.06 -31.79 24.10
CA THR A 224 -21.43 -32.66 23.13
C THR A 224 -22.50 -33.57 22.52
N PRO A 225 -22.79 -33.47 21.19
CA PRO A 225 -23.80 -34.34 20.55
C PRO A 225 -23.46 -35.81 20.71
N ALA A 226 -24.42 -36.60 21.17
CA ALA A 226 -24.25 -38.04 21.26
C ALA A 226 -24.33 -38.67 19.86
N THR A 227 -23.37 -39.53 19.53
CA THR A 227 -23.40 -40.34 18.30
C THR A 227 -23.93 -41.72 18.66
N THR A 228 -25.10 -42.05 18.14
CA THR A 228 -25.72 -43.37 18.33
C THR A 228 -25.61 -44.18 17.03
N LYS A 229 -25.39 -45.51 17.15
CA LYS A 229 -25.40 -46.43 16.01
C LYS A 229 -26.73 -47.19 16.02
N ASP A 230 -27.40 -47.21 14.89
CA ASP A 230 -28.59 -48.04 14.72
C ASP A 230 -28.21 -49.54 14.58
N ALA A 231 -29.23 -50.41 14.53
CA ALA A 231 -29.05 -51.87 14.43
C ALA A 231 -28.35 -52.31 13.11
N GLU A 232 -28.24 -51.40 12.12
CA GLU A 232 -27.59 -51.61 10.82
C GLU A 232 -26.16 -51.00 10.78
N GLY A 233 -25.69 -50.42 11.91
CA GLY A 233 -24.34 -49.83 12.04
C GLY A 233 -24.19 -48.42 11.49
N LYS A 234 -25.28 -47.73 11.12
CA LYS A 234 -25.28 -46.37 10.64
C LYS A 234 -25.18 -45.41 11.82
N GLU A 235 -24.18 -44.56 11.76
CA GLU A 235 -23.97 -43.51 12.78
C GLU A 235 -24.95 -42.33 12.55
N THR A 236 -25.69 -41.99 13.58
CA THR A 236 -26.56 -40.83 13.62
C THR A 236 -26.10 -39.94 14.79
N THR A 237 -25.65 -38.71 14.48
CA THR A 237 -25.25 -37.71 15.47
C THR A 237 -26.43 -36.82 15.78
N GLU A 238 -26.71 -36.63 17.05
CA GLU A 238 -27.74 -35.64 17.47
C GLU A 238 -27.40 -34.23 17.00
N PRO A 239 -28.39 -33.40 16.67
CA PRO A 239 -28.16 -32.01 16.32
C PRO A 239 -27.54 -31.26 17.51
N GLN A 240 -26.56 -30.41 17.22
CA GLN A 240 -25.95 -29.54 18.22
C GLN A 240 -27.01 -28.63 18.87
N LYS A 241 -27.05 -28.59 20.20
CA LYS A 241 -27.92 -27.65 20.92
C LYS A 241 -27.40 -26.23 20.73
N LYS A 242 -28.31 -25.30 20.44
CA LYS A 242 -28.00 -23.86 20.30
C LYS A 242 -28.41 -23.11 21.54
N ILE A 243 -27.62 -22.12 21.90
CA ILE A 243 -27.91 -21.12 22.95
C ILE A 243 -27.83 -19.72 22.37
N THR A 244 -28.62 -18.82 22.89
CA THR A 244 -28.58 -17.42 22.53
C THR A 244 -27.62 -16.70 23.47
N VAL A 245 -26.61 -16.03 22.87
CA VAL A 245 -25.62 -15.21 23.58
C VAL A 245 -25.63 -13.78 23.06
N ASP A 246 -25.04 -12.88 23.82
CA ASP A 246 -24.85 -11.49 23.37
C ASP A 246 -23.97 -11.48 22.12
N ASN A 247 -24.35 -10.71 21.12
CA ASN A 247 -23.56 -10.54 19.91
C ASN A 247 -22.54 -9.42 20.12
N ILE A 248 -21.29 -9.78 20.44
CA ILE A 248 -20.16 -8.84 20.53
C ILE A 248 -19.55 -8.71 19.15
N ILE A 249 -19.59 -7.49 18.59
CA ILE A 249 -19.26 -7.24 17.18
C ILE A 249 -17.81 -6.82 16.94
N ASN A 250 -17.05 -6.52 17.97
CA ASN A 250 -15.67 -6.05 17.87
C ASN A 250 -14.67 -6.98 18.54
N ASN A 251 -13.40 -6.83 18.18
CA ASN A 251 -12.27 -7.51 18.82
C ASN A 251 -11.52 -6.49 19.72
N PRO A 252 -11.71 -6.52 21.06
CA PRO A 252 -11.06 -5.55 21.95
C PRO A 252 -9.54 -5.75 22.12
N ASN A 253 -9.03 -6.93 21.73
CA ASN A 253 -7.63 -7.32 21.93
C ASN A 253 -7.00 -7.76 20.61
N PRO A 254 -6.93 -6.89 19.59
CA PRO A 254 -6.39 -7.25 18.30
C PRO A 254 -4.89 -7.56 18.36
N ALA A 255 -4.39 -8.31 17.39
CA ALA A 255 -3.02 -8.82 17.41
C ALA A 255 -1.95 -7.73 17.56
N TRP A 256 -2.14 -6.55 16.99
CA TRP A 256 -1.12 -5.47 17.05
C TRP A 256 -0.94 -4.84 18.43
N THR A 257 -1.89 -5.06 19.37
CA THR A 257 -1.76 -4.54 20.75
C THR A 257 -0.95 -5.46 21.66
N LYS A 258 -0.63 -6.67 21.18
CA LYS A 258 0.14 -7.67 21.92
C LYS A 258 1.64 -7.51 21.63
N GLN A 259 2.48 -8.04 22.53
CA GLN A 259 3.91 -8.09 22.25
C GLN A 259 4.21 -9.11 21.14
N PRO A 260 5.21 -8.84 20.28
CA PRO A 260 5.60 -9.79 19.24
C PRO A 260 5.97 -11.19 19.77
N SER A 261 6.48 -11.27 20.99
CA SER A 261 6.85 -12.51 21.68
C SER A 261 5.67 -13.37 22.13
N GLU A 262 4.46 -12.81 22.12
CA GLU A 262 3.20 -13.50 22.50
C GLU A 262 2.47 -14.06 21.30
N LEU A 263 2.97 -13.83 20.09
CA LEU A 263 2.29 -14.18 18.83
C LEU A 263 3.13 -15.15 18.00
N GLU A 264 2.46 -16.12 17.41
CA GLU A 264 2.98 -17.07 16.44
C GLU A 264 2.47 -16.72 15.02
N ASP A 265 3.08 -17.28 13.98
CA ASP A 265 2.71 -17.02 12.58
C ASP A 265 1.23 -17.27 12.30
N GLU A 266 0.62 -18.26 12.96
CA GLU A 266 -0.81 -18.56 12.84
C GLU A 266 -1.69 -17.40 13.37
N ASN A 267 -1.27 -16.72 14.43
CA ASN A 267 -1.98 -15.56 14.98
C ASN A 267 -1.93 -14.39 13.98
N TYR A 268 -0.77 -14.16 13.34
CA TYR A 268 -0.64 -13.13 12.31
C TYR A 268 -1.50 -13.43 11.08
N ASN A 269 -1.51 -14.67 10.61
CA ASN A 269 -2.32 -15.08 9.47
C ASN A 269 -3.82 -15.02 9.77
N SER A 270 -4.24 -15.43 10.97
CA SER A 270 -5.64 -15.29 11.42
C SER A 270 -6.07 -13.84 11.48
N PHE A 271 -5.20 -12.97 12.00
CA PHE A 271 -5.47 -11.54 12.06
C PHE A 271 -5.51 -10.90 10.65
N TYR A 272 -4.68 -11.34 9.71
CA TYR A 272 -4.76 -10.91 8.31
C TYR A 272 -6.13 -11.25 7.68
N LYS A 273 -6.64 -12.45 7.93
CA LYS A 273 -7.97 -12.87 7.46
C LYS A 273 -9.11 -12.11 8.16
N GLU A 274 -8.92 -11.75 9.44
CA GLU A 274 -9.85 -10.88 10.15
C GLU A 274 -9.90 -9.48 9.52
N LEU A 275 -8.75 -8.89 9.16
CA LEU A 275 -8.69 -7.58 8.50
C LEU A 275 -9.31 -7.61 7.10
N TYR A 276 -9.02 -8.68 6.33
CA TYR A 276 -9.37 -8.81 4.92
C TYR A 276 -10.12 -10.13 4.64
N PRO A 277 -11.39 -10.25 5.05
CA PRO A 277 -12.15 -11.50 4.95
C PRO A 277 -12.35 -12.03 3.52
N SER A 278 -12.21 -11.16 2.51
CA SER A 278 -12.31 -11.52 1.09
C SER A 278 -11.00 -12.06 0.50
N GLN A 279 -9.91 -12.04 1.27
CA GLN A 279 -8.61 -12.56 0.83
C GLN A 279 -8.46 -14.02 1.25
N PHE A 280 -8.23 -14.90 0.26
CA PHE A 280 -8.07 -16.34 0.49
C PHE A 280 -6.61 -16.76 0.64
N GLU A 281 -5.67 -15.97 0.12
CA GLU A 281 -4.23 -16.26 0.20
C GLU A 281 -3.62 -15.64 1.45
N ASP A 282 -2.72 -16.38 2.07
CA ASP A 282 -1.93 -15.88 3.20
C ASP A 282 -0.90 -14.85 2.70
N PRO A 283 -0.50 -13.89 3.55
CA PRO A 283 0.56 -12.94 3.21
C PRO A 283 1.91 -13.64 3.10
N LEU A 284 2.83 -13.10 2.32
CA LEU A 284 4.19 -13.63 2.17
C LEU A 284 4.97 -13.59 3.48
N PHE A 285 4.81 -12.52 4.24
CA PHE A 285 5.34 -12.30 5.58
C PHE A 285 4.71 -11.05 6.20
N HIS A 286 4.98 -10.85 7.49
CA HIS A 286 4.50 -9.72 8.25
C HIS A 286 5.65 -8.94 8.91
N ILE A 287 5.38 -7.69 9.27
CA ILE A 287 6.24 -6.83 10.05
C ILE A 287 5.44 -6.28 11.22
N HIS A 288 5.77 -6.70 12.43
CA HIS A 288 5.17 -6.17 13.64
C HIS A 288 5.92 -4.91 14.08
N LEU A 289 5.21 -3.80 14.14
CA LEU A 289 5.68 -2.51 14.65
C LEU A 289 5.32 -2.41 16.13
N ASN A 290 6.31 -2.18 16.98
CA ASN A 290 6.10 -1.96 18.41
C ASN A 290 7.19 -1.01 18.90
N VAL A 291 6.82 0.24 19.18
CA VAL A 291 7.72 1.35 19.50
C VAL A 291 7.10 2.23 20.56
N ASP A 292 7.85 2.49 21.63
CA ASP A 292 7.42 3.33 22.74
C ASP A 292 8.16 4.68 22.76
N TYR A 293 9.32 4.78 22.08
CA TYR A 293 10.16 5.97 22.07
C TYR A 293 10.88 6.11 20.71
N PRO A 294 10.99 7.31 20.13
CA PRO A 294 10.57 8.65 20.58
C PRO A 294 9.08 8.99 20.32
N PHE A 295 8.29 8.06 19.88
CA PHE A 295 6.85 8.15 19.67
C PHE A 295 6.25 6.76 19.88
N ASN A 296 4.96 6.73 20.21
CA ASN A 296 4.22 5.48 20.33
C ASN A 296 3.70 5.06 18.96
N LEU A 297 4.08 3.86 18.51
CA LEU A 297 3.64 3.29 17.26
C LEU A 297 3.52 1.78 17.40
N THR A 298 2.34 1.27 17.23
CA THR A 298 2.07 -0.16 17.10
C THR A 298 1.45 -0.47 15.75
N GLY A 299 1.46 -1.72 15.34
CA GLY A 299 0.84 -2.11 14.09
C GLY A 299 1.42 -3.38 13.51
N ILE A 300 0.75 -3.90 12.49
CA ILE A 300 1.23 -5.04 11.72
C ILE A 300 1.08 -4.71 10.24
N LEU A 301 2.18 -4.72 9.52
CA LEU A 301 2.20 -4.58 8.07
C LEU A 301 2.38 -5.96 7.44
N TYR A 302 1.65 -6.23 6.37
CA TYR A 302 1.70 -7.47 5.61
C TYR A 302 2.14 -7.20 4.19
N PHE A 303 3.05 -8.05 3.70
CA PHE A 303 3.36 -8.13 2.28
C PHE A 303 2.39 -9.12 1.63
N PRO A 304 1.44 -8.63 0.83
CA PRO A 304 0.53 -9.51 0.10
C PRO A 304 1.28 -10.19 -1.05
N LYS A 305 0.80 -11.35 -1.48
CA LYS A 305 1.23 -11.93 -2.74
C LYS A 305 0.72 -11.05 -3.89
N MET A 306 1.62 -10.61 -4.76
CA MET A 306 1.27 -9.71 -5.86
C MET A 306 0.59 -10.49 -6.98
N THR A 307 -0.65 -10.15 -7.29
CA THR A 307 -1.33 -10.63 -8.50
C THR A 307 -1.11 -9.65 -9.65
N GLN A 308 -1.19 -10.13 -10.91
CA GLN A 308 -0.94 -9.30 -12.10
C GLN A 308 -1.89 -8.10 -12.24
N ASP A 309 -3.02 -8.10 -11.56
CA ASP A 309 -3.99 -6.99 -11.53
C ASP A 309 -3.71 -6.00 -10.39
N MET A 310 -2.59 -5.30 -10.44
CA MET A 310 -2.24 -4.24 -9.47
C MET A 310 -3.24 -3.06 -9.43
N SER A 311 -4.09 -2.90 -10.43
CA SER A 311 -5.00 -1.75 -10.55
C SER A 311 -6.24 -1.81 -9.63
N MET A 312 -6.50 -2.91 -8.92
CA MET A 312 -7.71 -3.13 -8.11
C MET A 312 -7.47 -3.40 -6.62
N GLN A 313 -6.35 -3.03 -6.05
CA GLN A 313 -6.15 -3.21 -4.60
C GLN A 313 -7.05 -2.23 -3.82
N LYS A 314 -8.24 -2.71 -3.45
CA LYS A 314 -9.16 -2.02 -2.53
C LYS A 314 -8.69 -2.05 -1.08
N ASP A 315 -7.83 -3.01 -0.75
CA ASP A 315 -7.39 -3.27 0.61
C ASP A 315 -6.13 -2.47 0.89
N LYS A 316 -6.24 -1.48 1.77
CA LYS A 316 -5.18 -0.53 2.12
C LYS A 316 -4.73 -0.75 3.56
N ILE A 317 -3.62 -0.12 3.93
CA ILE A 317 -3.22 0.04 5.32
C ILE A 317 -4.27 0.91 6.02
N GLN A 318 -4.73 0.46 7.18
CA GLN A 318 -5.71 1.16 8.01
C GLN A 318 -5.00 1.89 9.16
N LEU A 319 -5.31 3.16 9.33
CA LEU A 319 -4.80 3.97 10.44
C LEU A 319 -5.79 3.96 11.60
N TYR A 320 -5.25 3.69 12.78
CA TYR A 320 -5.94 3.77 14.06
C TYR A 320 -5.26 4.77 14.98
N GLN A 321 -6.00 5.28 15.95
CA GLN A 321 -5.49 6.03 17.10
C GLN A 321 -6.16 5.48 18.34
N ASN A 322 -5.38 4.84 19.23
CA ASN A 322 -5.90 4.12 20.41
C ASN A 322 -7.04 3.14 20.03
N GLN A 323 -6.80 2.30 19.02
CA GLN A 323 -7.75 1.30 18.48
C GLN A 323 -9.02 1.89 17.82
N VAL A 324 -9.12 3.22 17.68
CA VAL A 324 -10.20 3.88 16.94
C VAL A 324 -9.81 4.08 15.50
N PHE A 325 -10.62 3.60 14.57
CA PHE A 325 -10.39 3.79 13.14
C PHE A 325 -10.40 5.28 12.77
N VAL A 326 -9.36 5.69 12.06
CA VAL A 326 -9.19 7.07 11.57
C VAL A 326 -9.46 7.11 10.07
N THR A 327 -8.65 6.43 9.27
CA THR A 327 -8.72 6.46 7.81
C THR A 327 -7.96 5.26 7.20
N ASP A 328 -8.28 4.94 5.98
CA ASP A 328 -7.50 4.03 5.11
C ASP A 328 -6.62 4.79 4.09
N ASN A 329 -6.65 6.12 4.13
CA ASN A 329 -5.71 6.95 3.38
C ASN A 329 -4.54 7.34 4.28
N VAL A 330 -3.44 6.61 4.14
CA VAL A 330 -2.20 6.78 4.94
C VAL A 330 -1.12 7.59 4.21
N GLU A 331 -1.53 8.37 3.21
CA GLU A 331 -0.62 9.25 2.46
C GLU A 331 0.13 10.22 3.40
N GLY A 332 1.45 10.27 3.24
CA GLY A 332 2.33 11.08 4.09
C GLY A 332 2.74 10.43 5.42
N ILE A 333 1.99 9.43 5.95
CA ILE A 333 2.39 8.67 7.15
C ILE A 333 3.26 7.48 6.76
N VAL A 334 2.82 6.74 5.76
CA VAL A 334 3.55 5.61 5.22
C VAL A 334 4.30 6.08 3.98
N PRO A 335 5.59 5.70 3.81
CA PRO A 335 6.31 5.96 2.57
C PRO A 335 5.52 5.48 1.35
N GLU A 336 5.58 6.23 0.26
CA GLU A 336 4.75 5.97 -0.91
C GLU A 336 4.93 4.54 -1.46
N PHE A 337 6.17 4.06 -1.50
CA PHE A 337 6.48 2.69 -1.97
C PHE A 337 5.88 1.58 -1.09
N LEU A 338 5.50 1.89 0.16
CA LEU A 338 4.88 0.96 1.08
C LEU A 338 3.34 1.02 1.05
N THR A 339 2.74 1.90 0.27
CA THR A 339 1.27 1.98 0.13
C THR A 339 0.67 0.75 -0.54
N MET A 340 1.50 -0.08 -1.18
CA MET A 340 1.12 -1.38 -1.72
C MET A 340 0.96 -2.47 -0.65
N LEU A 341 1.44 -2.23 0.57
CA LEU A 341 1.28 -3.15 1.69
C LEU A 341 -0.14 -3.08 2.25
N ARG A 342 -0.47 -4.08 3.04
CA ARG A 342 -1.71 -4.17 3.81
C ARG A 342 -1.40 -4.13 5.30
N GLY A 343 -2.43 -3.95 6.14
CA GLY A 343 -2.25 -4.03 7.59
C GLY A 343 -2.86 -2.87 8.34
N VAL A 344 -2.33 -2.67 9.54
CA VAL A 344 -2.77 -1.62 10.46
C VAL A 344 -1.58 -0.87 11.03
N ILE A 345 -1.80 0.41 11.29
CA ILE A 345 -0.91 1.28 12.05
C ILE A 345 -1.77 1.97 13.11
N ASP A 346 -1.31 1.95 14.36
CA ASP A 346 -1.95 2.62 15.49
C ASP A 346 -0.93 3.52 16.20
N SER A 347 -1.22 4.80 16.30
CA SER A 347 -0.35 5.75 16.97
C SER A 347 -1.14 6.92 17.55
N PRO A 348 -1.03 7.17 18.89
CA PRO A 348 -1.61 8.35 19.50
C PRO A 348 -0.88 9.65 19.12
N ASP A 349 0.35 9.57 18.64
CA ASP A 349 1.21 10.73 18.37
C ASP A 349 1.01 11.32 16.97
N ILE A 350 0.13 10.72 16.15
CA ILE A 350 -0.21 11.26 14.84
C ILE A 350 -1.23 12.39 15.04
N PRO A 351 -0.89 13.65 14.68
CA PRO A 351 -1.78 14.77 14.84
C PRO A 351 -2.96 14.68 13.86
N LEU A 352 -4.17 14.64 14.41
CA LEU A 352 -5.42 14.58 13.66
C LEU A 352 -6.14 15.93 13.75
N ASN A 353 -6.96 16.24 12.75
CA ASN A 353 -7.92 17.32 12.85
C ASN A 353 -9.10 16.94 13.78
N VAL A 354 -9.98 17.90 14.06
CA VAL A 354 -11.12 17.70 14.97
C VAL A 354 -12.03 16.55 14.55
N SER A 355 -12.25 16.37 13.22
CA SER A 355 -13.08 15.27 12.69
C SER A 355 -12.33 13.94 12.56
N ARG A 356 -11.03 13.90 12.91
CA ARG A 356 -10.15 12.75 12.70
C ARG A 356 -10.10 12.22 11.25
N SER A 357 -10.60 13.00 10.29
CA SER A 357 -10.71 12.59 8.89
C SER A 357 -9.49 12.99 8.05
N TYR A 358 -8.67 13.92 8.53
CA TYR A 358 -7.50 14.43 7.82
C TYR A 358 -6.29 14.54 8.76
N LEU A 359 -5.14 14.25 8.19
CA LEU A 359 -3.85 14.34 8.84
C LEU A 359 -3.31 15.77 8.75
N GLN A 360 -2.71 16.23 9.81
CA GLN A 360 -1.92 17.46 9.76
C GLN A 360 -0.49 17.12 9.37
N ALA A 361 0.02 17.74 8.31
CA ALA A 361 1.41 17.58 7.90
C ALA A 361 2.34 18.16 8.98
N ASP A 362 2.94 17.28 9.79
CA ASP A 362 3.83 17.66 10.89
C ASP A 362 5.17 16.92 10.81
N GLY A 363 6.16 17.46 11.53
CA GLY A 363 7.47 16.85 11.70
C GLY A 363 7.43 15.47 12.37
N ALA A 364 6.43 15.18 13.21
CA ALA A 364 6.21 13.87 13.82
C ALA A 364 5.87 12.80 12.77
N VAL A 365 4.99 13.11 11.82
CA VAL A 365 4.59 12.21 10.72
C VAL A 365 5.80 11.79 9.89
N LYS A 366 6.70 12.74 9.53
CA LYS A 366 7.94 12.43 8.79
C LYS A 366 8.87 11.48 9.55
N LYS A 367 8.95 11.61 10.88
CA LYS A 367 9.76 10.70 11.73
C LYS A 367 9.18 9.30 11.75
N ILE A 368 7.86 9.18 11.86
CA ILE A 368 7.12 7.90 11.80
C ILE A 368 7.35 7.23 10.44
N SER A 369 7.15 7.97 9.35
CA SER A 369 7.38 7.48 7.98
C SER A 369 8.81 6.95 7.80
N SER A 370 9.82 7.73 8.18
CA SER A 370 11.23 7.29 8.10
C SER A 370 11.54 6.08 8.99
N TYR A 371 10.85 5.95 10.13
CA TYR A 371 11.00 4.79 11.01
C TYR A 371 10.41 3.53 10.37
N ILE A 372 9.21 3.63 9.80
CA ILE A 372 8.55 2.53 9.09
C ILE A 372 9.44 2.04 7.95
N SER A 373 9.93 2.94 7.09
CA SER A 373 10.85 2.63 5.99
C SER A 373 12.08 1.84 6.50
N ARG A 374 12.70 2.32 7.58
CA ARG A 374 13.85 1.64 8.19
C ARG A 374 13.51 0.24 8.69
N LYS A 375 12.37 0.07 9.38
CA LYS A 375 11.94 -1.23 9.92
C LYS A 375 11.63 -2.23 8.81
N VAL A 376 11.02 -1.77 7.73
CA VAL A 376 10.79 -2.60 6.53
C VAL A 376 12.13 -3.07 5.95
N ALA A 377 13.09 -2.16 5.75
CA ALA A 377 14.41 -2.52 5.24
C ALA A 377 15.14 -3.52 6.18
N ASP A 378 15.08 -3.30 7.50
CA ASP A 378 15.69 -4.19 8.49
C ASP A 378 15.05 -5.59 8.49
N LYS A 379 13.72 -5.69 8.32
CA LYS A 379 13.01 -6.97 8.20
C LYS A 379 13.38 -7.70 6.90
N LEU A 380 13.39 -7.00 5.76
CA LEU A 380 13.79 -7.58 4.47
C LEU A 380 15.22 -8.13 4.54
N LYS A 381 16.15 -7.36 5.11
CA LYS A 381 17.53 -7.82 5.35
C LYS A 381 17.59 -9.04 6.27
N SER A 382 16.78 -9.06 7.32
CA SER A 382 16.70 -10.21 8.24
C SER A 382 16.19 -11.46 7.53
N LEU A 383 15.13 -11.34 6.71
CA LEU A 383 14.61 -12.45 5.91
C LEU A 383 15.65 -12.98 4.92
N PHE A 384 16.32 -12.10 4.21
CA PHE A 384 17.40 -12.45 3.29
C PHE A 384 18.51 -13.25 3.99
N ASN A 385 18.95 -12.79 5.18
CA ASN A 385 20.03 -13.43 5.92
C ASN A 385 19.61 -14.75 6.58
N SER A 386 18.34 -14.89 6.99
CA SER A 386 17.85 -16.08 7.69
C SER A 386 17.57 -17.25 6.75
N ASN A 387 17.04 -16.96 5.56
CA ASN A 387 16.73 -17.97 4.55
C ASN A 387 16.73 -17.35 3.16
N ARG A 388 17.91 -17.37 2.54
CA ARG A 388 18.13 -16.79 1.22
C ARG A 388 17.30 -17.48 0.14
N GLU A 389 17.17 -18.80 0.15
CA GLU A 389 16.42 -19.54 -0.86
C GLU A 389 14.93 -19.18 -0.83
N ASP A 390 14.34 -19.05 0.37
CA ASP A 390 12.96 -18.60 0.54
C ASP A 390 12.76 -17.15 0.08
N PHE A 391 13.75 -16.28 0.34
CA PHE A 391 13.72 -14.89 -0.11
C PHE A 391 13.79 -14.79 -1.65
N GLU A 392 14.66 -15.57 -2.28
CA GLU A 392 14.78 -15.68 -3.75
C GLU A 392 13.46 -16.18 -4.38
N ALA A 393 12.83 -17.20 -3.77
CA ALA A 393 11.53 -17.72 -4.22
C ALA A 393 10.41 -16.67 -4.17
N LYS A 394 10.47 -15.72 -3.22
CA LYS A 394 9.50 -14.63 -3.05
C LYS A 394 9.87 -13.38 -3.86
N TRP A 395 11.05 -13.34 -4.50
CA TRP A 395 11.58 -12.13 -5.14
C TRP A 395 10.61 -11.50 -6.13
N ASN A 396 9.97 -12.30 -6.97
CA ASN A 396 9.04 -11.79 -7.98
C ASN A 396 7.83 -11.05 -7.39
N ASP A 397 7.41 -11.43 -6.17
CA ASP A 397 6.28 -10.79 -5.48
C ASP A 397 6.69 -9.51 -4.74
N ILE A 398 7.97 -9.38 -4.34
CA ILE A 398 8.46 -8.25 -3.52
C ILE A 398 9.32 -7.25 -4.29
N LYS A 399 9.87 -7.63 -5.46
CA LYS A 399 10.84 -6.82 -6.20
C LYS A 399 10.35 -5.39 -6.49
N VAL A 400 9.11 -5.22 -6.93
CA VAL A 400 8.58 -3.90 -7.31
C VAL A 400 8.53 -2.94 -6.11
N VAL A 401 8.15 -3.45 -4.91
CA VAL A 401 8.15 -2.66 -3.67
C VAL A 401 9.58 -2.23 -3.32
N ILE A 402 10.54 -3.15 -3.40
CA ILE A 402 11.96 -2.86 -3.10
C ILE A 402 12.53 -1.86 -4.11
N GLU A 403 12.33 -2.09 -5.39
CA GLU A 403 12.81 -1.22 -6.47
C GLU A 403 12.22 0.19 -6.36
N TYR A 404 10.92 0.31 -6.05
CA TYR A 404 10.29 1.61 -5.86
C TYR A 404 10.81 2.31 -4.60
N GLY A 405 11.05 1.57 -3.51
CA GLY A 405 11.71 2.09 -2.32
C GLY A 405 13.12 2.59 -2.62
N MET A 406 13.89 1.85 -3.41
CA MET A 406 15.22 2.27 -3.87
C MET A 406 15.17 3.55 -4.71
N LEU A 407 14.12 3.74 -5.50
CA LEU A 407 13.92 4.95 -6.31
C LEU A 407 13.50 6.17 -5.48
N SER A 408 12.57 5.98 -4.55
CA SER A 408 11.90 7.07 -3.82
C SER A 408 12.64 7.55 -2.58
N GLU A 409 13.47 6.69 -1.94
CA GLU A 409 14.14 7.01 -0.68
C GLU A 409 15.62 6.62 -0.66
N ASP A 410 16.52 7.61 -0.57
CA ASP A 410 17.98 7.37 -0.58
C ASP A 410 18.45 6.51 0.60
N LYS A 411 17.88 6.69 1.79
CA LYS A 411 18.22 5.85 2.96
C LYS A 411 17.77 4.40 2.81
N PHE A 412 16.67 4.16 2.11
CA PHE A 412 16.24 2.81 1.78
C PHE A 412 17.15 2.22 0.71
N PHE A 413 17.52 2.99 -0.31
CA PHE A 413 18.46 2.59 -1.35
C PHE A 413 19.80 2.07 -0.76
N GLU A 414 20.41 2.86 0.16
CA GLU A 414 21.65 2.45 0.85
C GLU A 414 21.52 1.11 1.60
N LYS A 415 20.37 0.88 2.24
CA LYS A 415 20.10 -0.37 2.96
C LYS A 415 19.79 -1.54 2.04
N ALA A 416 19.13 -1.28 0.93
CA ALA A 416 18.69 -2.29 -0.02
C ALA A 416 19.86 -2.96 -0.74
N ASP A 417 21.00 -2.32 -0.88
CA ASP A 417 22.22 -2.92 -1.42
C ASP A 417 22.58 -4.27 -0.76
N ALA A 418 22.18 -4.47 0.49
CA ALA A 418 22.48 -5.69 1.24
C ALA A 418 21.52 -6.86 0.96
N PHE A 419 20.39 -6.65 0.28
CA PHE A 419 19.37 -7.67 0.05
C PHE A 419 18.61 -7.54 -1.28
N ALA A 420 18.77 -6.44 -2.01
CA ALA A 420 18.18 -6.31 -3.34
C ALA A 420 18.83 -7.31 -4.29
N LEU A 421 18.01 -8.06 -5.03
CA LEU A 421 18.47 -9.12 -5.90
C LEU A 421 18.36 -8.74 -7.37
N TYR A 422 19.33 -9.23 -8.13
CA TYR A 422 19.43 -9.08 -9.58
C TYR A 422 19.39 -10.48 -10.20
N PRO A 423 18.20 -10.97 -10.61
CA PRO A 423 18.06 -12.29 -11.19
C PRO A 423 18.70 -12.35 -12.58
N THR A 424 19.26 -13.52 -12.93
CA THR A 424 19.78 -13.80 -14.27
C THR A 424 18.78 -14.62 -15.09
N VAL A 425 19.00 -14.66 -16.39
CA VAL A 425 18.25 -15.54 -17.31
C VAL A 425 18.44 -17.04 -17.02
N ASP A 426 19.44 -17.41 -16.23
CA ASP A 426 19.69 -18.78 -15.76
C ASP A 426 19.11 -19.05 -14.35
N ASN A 427 18.23 -18.17 -13.85
CA ASN A 427 17.61 -18.27 -12.52
C ASN A 427 18.62 -18.26 -11.36
N LYS A 428 19.77 -17.62 -11.52
CA LYS A 428 20.67 -17.27 -10.42
C LYS A 428 20.26 -15.91 -9.89
N TYR A 429 20.49 -15.67 -8.61
CA TYR A 429 20.19 -14.39 -7.95
C TYR A 429 21.48 -13.83 -7.35
N PHE A 430 21.77 -12.57 -7.63
CA PHE A 430 22.93 -11.86 -7.08
C PHE A 430 22.49 -10.61 -6.32
N THR A 431 23.15 -10.31 -5.20
CA THR A 431 23.21 -8.93 -4.70
C THR A 431 24.11 -8.11 -5.63
N TYR A 432 24.13 -6.78 -5.47
CA TYR A 432 25.00 -5.96 -6.33
C TYR A 432 26.49 -6.31 -6.16
N GLU A 433 26.95 -6.55 -4.94
CA GLU A 433 28.35 -6.92 -4.64
C GLU A 433 28.73 -8.28 -5.25
N GLU A 434 27.83 -9.25 -5.16
CA GLU A 434 28.02 -10.57 -5.77
C GLU A 434 28.06 -10.48 -7.30
N LEU A 435 27.17 -9.68 -7.90
CA LEU A 435 27.11 -9.42 -9.33
C LEU A 435 28.41 -8.78 -9.81
N GLU A 436 28.84 -7.70 -9.16
CA GLU A 436 30.11 -7.03 -9.49
C GLU A 436 31.28 -8.03 -9.47
N SER A 437 31.36 -8.85 -8.43
CA SER A 437 32.40 -9.86 -8.29
C SER A 437 32.35 -10.92 -9.40
N ALA A 438 31.14 -11.31 -9.82
CA ALA A 438 30.97 -12.34 -10.86
C ALA A 438 31.32 -11.85 -12.27
N ILE A 439 30.96 -10.59 -12.61
CA ILE A 439 31.07 -10.12 -14.01
C ILE A 439 32.27 -9.22 -14.29
N LYS A 440 32.89 -8.61 -13.27
CA LYS A 440 33.93 -7.59 -13.43
C LYS A 440 35.10 -8.02 -14.33
N ALA A 441 35.55 -9.27 -14.20
CA ALA A 441 36.67 -9.77 -14.99
C ALA A 441 36.33 -9.89 -16.48
N ASN A 442 35.11 -10.32 -16.81
CA ASN A 442 34.72 -10.62 -18.19
C ASN A 442 33.96 -9.46 -18.86
N GLN A 443 33.22 -8.67 -18.10
CA GLN A 443 32.29 -7.65 -18.62
C GLN A 443 32.78 -6.22 -18.36
N THR A 444 34.07 -6.01 -18.08
CA THR A 444 34.68 -4.68 -18.10
C THR A 444 35.18 -4.41 -19.52
N ASP A 445 34.81 -3.27 -20.10
CA ASP A 445 35.25 -2.84 -21.41
C ASP A 445 36.68 -2.29 -21.37
N LYS A 446 37.26 -1.98 -22.57
CA LYS A 446 38.60 -1.43 -22.70
C LYS A 446 38.80 -0.08 -22.01
N ASP A 447 37.73 0.66 -21.77
CA ASP A 447 37.74 1.98 -21.11
C ASP A 447 37.61 1.85 -19.60
N GLY A 448 37.55 0.61 -19.05
CA GLY A 448 37.44 0.31 -17.62
C GLY A 448 36.02 0.38 -17.08
N LYS A 449 35.02 0.41 -17.95
CA LYS A 449 33.60 0.48 -17.55
C LYS A 449 33.03 -0.93 -17.50
N MET A 450 32.43 -1.29 -16.38
CA MET A 450 31.71 -2.56 -16.20
C MET A 450 30.33 -2.49 -16.89
N VAL A 451 30.12 -3.37 -17.86
CA VAL A 451 28.87 -3.44 -18.62
C VAL A 451 28.00 -4.55 -18.06
N ILE A 452 26.87 -4.18 -17.47
CA ILE A 452 25.87 -5.09 -16.95
C ILE A 452 24.88 -5.38 -18.06
N LEU A 453 24.97 -6.59 -18.64
CA LEU A 453 24.06 -7.03 -19.69
C LEU A 453 22.73 -7.46 -19.07
N TYR A 454 21.62 -7.12 -19.74
CA TYR A 454 20.31 -7.56 -19.31
C TYR A 454 19.36 -7.86 -20.47
N ALA A 455 18.36 -8.67 -20.17
CA ALA A 455 17.19 -8.93 -21.00
C ALA A 455 15.94 -8.49 -20.23
N SER A 456 14.92 -8.01 -20.93
CA SER A 456 13.61 -7.71 -20.36
C SER A 456 12.58 -8.81 -20.67
N ASP A 457 12.86 -9.63 -21.68
CA ASP A 457 12.03 -10.76 -22.08
C ASP A 457 12.93 -11.86 -22.65
N GLN A 458 12.91 -13.02 -22.01
CA GLN A 458 13.82 -14.12 -22.31
C GLN A 458 13.51 -14.78 -23.67
N ASP A 459 12.24 -14.86 -24.03
CA ASP A 459 11.83 -15.54 -25.26
C ASP A 459 12.14 -14.70 -26.50
N SER A 460 11.74 -13.44 -26.50
CA SER A 460 11.96 -12.53 -27.64
C SER A 460 13.44 -12.17 -27.84
N GLN A 461 14.26 -12.22 -26.78
CA GLN A 461 15.68 -11.86 -26.80
C GLN A 461 16.62 -13.08 -26.79
N HIS A 462 16.08 -14.29 -26.95
CA HIS A 462 16.81 -15.55 -26.82
C HIS A 462 18.12 -15.59 -27.65
N THR A 463 18.08 -15.18 -28.92
CA THR A 463 19.27 -15.19 -29.81
C THR A 463 20.41 -14.33 -29.28
N TYR A 464 20.11 -13.18 -28.69
CA TYR A 464 21.13 -12.27 -28.14
C TYR A 464 21.66 -12.77 -26.79
N ILE A 465 20.78 -13.37 -25.98
CA ILE A 465 21.14 -14.04 -24.73
C ILE A 465 22.15 -15.16 -25.02
N GLU A 466 21.86 -16.02 -25.98
CA GLU A 466 22.77 -17.10 -26.35
C GLU A 466 24.11 -16.60 -26.90
N ALA A 467 24.11 -15.51 -27.67
CA ALA A 467 25.35 -14.88 -28.15
C ALA A 467 26.19 -14.35 -26.96
N ALA A 468 25.55 -13.74 -25.95
CA ALA A 468 26.23 -13.29 -24.75
C ALA A 468 26.80 -14.47 -23.93
N LYS A 469 26.01 -15.53 -23.73
CA LYS A 469 26.44 -16.76 -23.03
C LYS A 469 27.61 -17.44 -23.70
N THR A 470 27.63 -17.47 -25.04
CA THR A 470 28.78 -18.06 -25.82
C THR A 470 30.07 -17.31 -25.53
N LYS A 471 30.03 -16.01 -25.22
CA LYS A 471 31.17 -15.21 -24.78
C LYS A 471 31.50 -15.35 -23.28
N GLY A 472 30.73 -16.14 -22.54
CA GLY A 472 30.88 -16.33 -21.09
C GLY A 472 30.38 -15.12 -20.27
N TYR A 473 29.43 -14.35 -20.80
CA TYR A 473 28.84 -13.21 -20.12
C TYR A 473 27.58 -13.63 -19.34
N GLU A 474 27.40 -13.07 -18.13
CA GLU A 474 26.17 -13.18 -17.38
C GLU A 474 25.16 -12.13 -17.89
N VAL A 475 23.91 -12.54 -18.01
CA VAL A 475 22.80 -11.69 -18.45
C VAL A 475 21.72 -11.65 -17.37
N LEU A 476 21.38 -10.46 -16.90
CA LEU A 476 20.29 -10.28 -15.95
C LEU A 476 18.93 -10.37 -16.66
N LEU A 477 17.92 -10.81 -15.92
CA LEU A 477 16.50 -10.72 -16.32
C LEU A 477 15.83 -9.59 -15.55
N LEU A 478 15.67 -8.43 -16.19
CA LEU A 478 15.13 -7.21 -15.60
C LEU A 478 13.82 -6.83 -16.31
N ASP A 479 12.71 -7.32 -15.78
CA ASP A 479 11.34 -7.25 -16.37
C ASP A 479 10.39 -6.33 -15.62
N SER A 480 10.87 -5.62 -14.58
CA SER A 480 10.06 -4.68 -13.81
C SER A 480 9.65 -3.44 -14.63
N PRO A 481 8.43 -2.92 -14.49
CA PRO A 481 7.97 -1.74 -15.23
C PRO A 481 8.72 -0.44 -14.87
N ILE A 482 9.43 -0.42 -13.73
CA ILE A 482 10.19 0.76 -13.26
C ILE A 482 11.70 0.59 -13.40
N ILE A 483 12.14 -0.52 -14.02
CA ILE A 483 13.56 -0.88 -14.07
C ILE A 483 14.43 0.14 -14.79
N ALA A 484 13.91 0.83 -15.81
CA ALA A 484 14.67 1.85 -16.54
C ALA A 484 15.12 3.00 -15.63
N HIS A 485 14.26 3.42 -14.70
CA HIS A 485 14.57 4.44 -13.71
C HIS A 485 15.58 3.94 -12.67
N LEU A 486 15.42 2.68 -12.23
CA LEU A 486 16.36 2.07 -11.28
C LEU A 486 17.77 1.92 -11.88
N MET A 487 17.88 1.45 -13.12
CA MET A 487 19.16 1.39 -13.82
C MET A 487 19.84 2.75 -13.90
N GLN A 488 19.09 3.81 -14.23
CA GLN A 488 19.63 5.18 -14.26
C GLN A 488 20.13 5.63 -12.86
N LYS A 489 19.39 5.33 -11.80
CA LYS A 489 19.82 5.63 -10.42
C LYS A 489 21.08 4.85 -10.05
N LEU A 490 21.16 3.57 -10.39
CA LEU A 490 22.35 2.74 -10.17
C LEU A 490 23.57 3.28 -10.95
N GLU A 491 23.42 3.60 -12.23
CA GLU A 491 24.49 4.18 -13.05
C GLU A 491 24.98 5.54 -12.52
N SER A 492 24.12 6.32 -11.86
CA SER A 492 24.52 7.60 -11.25
C SER A 492 25.12 7.46 -9.86
N SER A 493 24.81 6.38 -9.13
CA SER A 493 25.26 6.17 -7.74
C SER A 493 26.47 5.25 -7.61
N LYS A 494 26.71 4.37 -8.60
CA LYS A 494 27.86 3.46 -8.66
C LYS A 494 28.85 3.95 -9.70
N GLU A 495 30.12 3.83 -9.39
CA GLU A 495 31.19 4.30 -10.29
C GLU A 495 31.46 3.29 -11.43
N ASN A 496 31.67 3.82 -12.62
CA ASN A 496 32.14 3.05 -13.77
C ASN A 496 31.28 1.85 -14.17
N ILE A 497 29.94 1.97 -14.06
CA ILE A 497 29.00 0.96 -14.56
C ILE A 497 28.13 1.49 -15.68
N THR A 498 27.61 0.60 -16.49
CA THR A 498 26.54 0.88 -17.45
C THR A 498 25.70 -0.36 -17.68
N PHE A 499 24.40 -0.18 -17.80
CA PHE A 499 23.49 -1.24 -18.22
C PHE A 499 23.31 -1.21 -19.72
N ALA A 500 23.37 -2.37 -20.37
CA ALA A 500 23.12 -2.52 -21.79
C ALA A 500 22.21 -3.72 -22.03
N ARG A 501 21.09 -3.51 -22.74
CA ARG A 501 20.23 -4.62 -23.11
C ARG A 501 20.91 -5.45 -24.20
N VAL A 502 20.78 -6.76 -24.14
CA VAL A 502 21.50 -7.71 -25.03
C VAL A 502 21.26 -7.47 -26.52
N ASP A 503 20.13 -6.84 -26.88
CA ASP A 503 19.76 -6.52 -28.27
C ASP A 503 19.99 -5.03 -28.65
N ALA A 504 20.69 -4.27 -27.79
CA ALA A 504 20.96 -2.86 -28.07
C ALA A 504 22.01 -2.64 -29.15
N ASP A 505 22.94 -3.55 -29.27
CA ASP A 505 23.97 -3.57 -30.34
C ASP A 505 24.51 -5.01 -30.52
N SER A 506 25.47 -5.22 -31.40
CA SER A 506 26.20 -6.48 -31.48
C SER A 506 26.98 -6.74 -30.19
N ILE A 507 27.11 -8.01 -29.81
CA ILE A 507 27.73 -8.39 -28.53
C ILE A 507 29.16 -7.85 -28.39
N ASP A 508 29.91 -7.78 -29.49
CA ASP A 508 31.28 -7.26 -29.52
C ASP A 508 31.35 -5.73 -29.33
N LYS A 509 30.24 -5.01 -29.62
CA LYS A 509 30.13 -3.57 -29.38
C LYS A 509 29.53 -3.24 -28.02
N LEU A 510 28.70 -4.13 -27.46
CA LEU A 510 28.14 -3.96 -26.11
C LEU A 510 29.26 -3.95 -25.08
N ILE A 511 30.22 -4.86 -25.20
CA ILE A 511 31.43 -4.91 -24.36
C ILE A 511 32.66 -4.78 -25.24
N LYS A 512 33.14 -3.56 -25.44
CA LYS A 512 34.26 -3.25 -26.29
C LYS A 512 35.55 -3.81 -25.69
N LYS A 513 36.18 -4.76 -26.38
CA LYS A 513 37.50 -5.31 -26.06
C LYS A 513 38.56 -4.76 -27.03
N ASP A 514 39.83 -4.96 -26.71
CA ASP A 514 40.93 -4.54 -27.59
C ASP A 514 41.05 -5.40 -28.87
N GLU A 515 40.51 -6.61 -28.84
CA GLU A 515 40.47 -7.51 -29.98
C GLU A 515 39.39 -7.09 -30.97
N THR A 516 39.77 -6.82 -32.21
CA THR A 516 38.86 -6.51 -33.32
C THR A 516 38.89 -7.63 -34.36
N THR A 517 37.71 -8.13 -34.71
CA THR A 517 37.58 -9.09 -35.82
C THR A 517 37.84 -8.37 -37.14
N ILE A 518 38.70 -8.93 -38.00
CA ILE A 518 39.05 -8.35 -39.29
C ILE A 518 38.04 -8.80 -40.34
N SER A 519 37.57 -7.87 -41.17
CA SER A 519 36.70 -8.16 -42.31
C SER A 519 37.41 -9.01 -43.37
N LYS A 520 36.69 -10.03 -43.85
CA LYS A 520 37.14 -10.84 -45.01
C LYS A 520 36.93 -10.12 -46.35
N LEU A 521 36.12 -9.05 -46.37
CA LEU A 521 35.85 -8.24 -47.56
C LEU A 521 36.90 -7.14 -47.70
N ASP A 522 37.32 -6.91 -48.92
CA ASP A 522 38.12 -5.74 -49.26
C ASP A 522 37.24 -4.47 -49.39
N GLU A 523 37.86 -3.31 -49.58
CA GLU A 523 37.15 -2.02 -49.65
C GLU A 523 36.17 -1.96 -50.83
N ALA A 524 36.54 -2.57 -51.99
CA ALA A 524 35.66 -2.59 -53.17
C ALA A 524 34.43 -3.46 -52.94
N GLN A 525 34.62 -4.65 -52.36
CA GLN A 525 33.52 -5.57 -51.99
C GLN A 525 32.62 -4.95 -50.93
N THR A 526 33.19 -4.29 -49.94
CA THR A 526 32.41 -3.60 -48.89
C THR A 526 31.53 -2.49 -49.47
N LYS A 527 32.04 -1.71 -50.41
CA LYS A 527 31.28 -0.66 -51.09
C LYS A 527 30.15 -1.23 -51.95
N VAL A 528 30.41 -2.29 -52.70
CA VAL A 528 29.39 -2.96 -53.51
C VAL A 528 28.29 -3.55 -52.64
N LEU A 529 28.64 -4.15 -51.52
CA LEU A 529 27.66 -4.67 -50.55
C LEU A 529 26.80 -3.55 -49.97
N ASP A 530 27.37 -2.45 -49.54
CA ASP A 530 26.69 -1.30 -48.99
C ASP A 530 25.66 -0.71 -50.00
N GLU A 531 26.05 -0.55 -51.25
CA GLU A 531 25.20 -0.08 -52.33
C GLU A 531 24.00 -1.03 -52.57
N LEU A 532 24.26 -2.34 -52.63
CA LEU A 532 23.22 -3.37 -52.81
C LEU A 532 22.21 -3.38 -51.66
N LEU A 533 22.68 -3.27 -50.41
CA LEU A 533 21.82 -3.25 -49.23
C LEU A 533 20.94 -1.99 -49.19
N LYS A 534 21.49 -0.82 -49.50
CA LYS A 534 20.75 0.46 -49.55
C LYS A 534 19.67 0.50 -50.64
N GLU A 535 19.82 -0.26 -51.72
CA GLU A 535 18.79 -0.39 -52.76
C GLU A 535 17.57 -1.19 -52.27
N VAL A 536 17.77 -2.19 -51.41
CA VAL A 536 16.74 -3.17 -51.04
C VAL A 536 16.13 -2.85 -49.68
N ILE A 537 16.91 -2.30 -48.76
CA ILE A 537 16.51 -2.10 -47.36
C ILE A 537 15.86 -0.72 -47.19
N PRO A 538 14.64 -0.62 -46.59
CA PRO A 538 13.98 0.66 -46.31
C PRO A 538 14.79 1.53 -45.38
N SER A 539 15.30 2.65 -45.87
CA SER A 539 16.17 3.59 -45.11
C SER A 539 15.39 4.43 -44.09
N ASP A 540 14.06 4.47 -44.16
CA ASP A 540 13.16 5.11 -43.22
C ASP A 540 12.96 4.28 -41.94
N LYS A 541 13.28 2.97 -41.98
CA LYS A 541 13.11 2.04 -40.83
C LYS A 541 14.43 1.48 -40.35
N PHE A 542 15.40 1.31 -41.23
CA PHE A 542 16.67 0.62 -40.89
C PHE A 542 17.89 1.44 -41.27
N MET A 543 18.82 1.57 -40.34
CA MET A 543 20.17 2.06 -40.59
C MET A 543 21.11 0.86 -40.76
N VAL A 544 21.62 0.66 -41.98
CA VAL A 544 22.52 -0.46 -42.28
C VAL A 544 23.93 -0.18 -41.74
N GLN A 545 24.47 -1.15 -41.02
CA GLN A 545 25.85 -1.15 -40.51
C GLN A 545 26.57 -2.44 -40.93
N LEU A 546 27.73 -2.30 -41.58
CA LEU A 546 28.58 -3.42 -41.96
C LEU A 546 29.59 -3.69 -40.84
N GLU A 547 29.59 -4.91 -40.32
CA GLU A 547 30.48 -5.31 -39.22
C GLU A 547 31.16 -6.63 -39.51
N ALA A 548 32.45 -6.70 -39.15
CA ALA A 548 33.19 -7.96 -39.17
C ALA A 548 32.94 -8.68 -37.82
N GLN A 549 32.21 -9.79 -37.86
CA GLN A 549 31.96 -10.65 -36.70
C GLN A 549 32.48 -12.06 -36.96
N ASP A 550 32.35 -12.97 -36.00
CA ASP A 550 32.64 -14.38 -36.22
C ASP A 550 31.83 -14.89 -37.42
N SER A 551 32.42 -15.74 -38.25
CA SER A 551 31.76 -16.26 -39.45
C SER A 551 30.53 -17.13 -39.12
N ALA A 552 30.47 -17.72 -37.95
CA ALA A 552 29.32 -18.49 -37.46
C ALA A 552 28.23 -17.61 -36.86
N ALA A 553 28.48 -16.32 -36.60
CA ALA A 553 27.49 -15.40 -36.09
C ALA A 553 26.39 -15.12 -37.13
N THR A 554 25.23 -14.66 -36.65
CA THR A 554 24.05 -14.37 -37.46
C THR A 554 24.39 -13.40 -38.59
N PRO A 555 24.06 -13.74 -39.88
CA PRO A 555 24.40 -12.91 -41.02
C PRO A 555 23.80 -11.51 -41.02
N PHE A 556 22.52 -11.40 -40.61
CA PHE A 556 21.73 -10.17 -40.49
C PHE A 556 21.13 -10.11 -39.12
N MET A 557 21.38 -9.03 -38.39
CA MET A 557 20.91 -8.83 -37.02
C MET A 557 20.24 -7.45 -36.88
N ILE A 558 19.08 -7.37 -36.25
CA ILE A 558 18.41 -6.11 -35.99
C ILE A 558 18.67 -5.74 -34.53
N THR A 559 19.15 -4.53 -34.27
CA THR A 559 19.36 -4.01 -32.92
C THR A 559 18.60 -2.70 -32.72
N GLN A 560 18.28 -2.38 -31.48
CA GLN A 560 17.58 -1.15 -31.11
C GLN A 560 18.44 -0.32 -30.15
N PRO A 561 18.86 0.92 -30.52
CA PRO A 561 19.70 1.74 -29.67
C PRO A 561 19.14 1.92 -28.27
N GLU A 562 19.94 1.66 -27.26
CA GLU A 562 19.58 1.66 -25.84
C GLU A 562 18.90 2.95 -25.41
N PHE A 563 19.45 4.10 -25.82
CA PHE A 563 18.92 5.42 -25.45
C PHE A 563 17.48 5.62 -25.90
N MET A 564 17.17 5.33 -27.15
CA MET A 564 15.81 5.53 -27.72
C MET A 564 14.79 4.64 -27.01
N ARG A 565 15.20 3.41 -26.71
CA ARG A 565 14.35 2.45 -26.02
C ARG A 565 14.07 2.86 -24.58
N ARG A 566 15.10 3.21 -23.79
CA ARG A 566 14.93 3.68 -22.40
C ARG A 566 14.03 4.91 -22.33
N MET A 567 14.21 5.87 -23.24
CA MET A 567 13.31 7.03 -23.32
C MET A 567 11.85 6.61 -23.50
N LYS A 568 11.58 5.64 -24.38
CA LYS A 568 10.23 5.14 -24.64
C LYS A 568 9.64 4.43 -23.40
N GLU A 569 10.43 3.59 -22.73
CA GLU A 569 10.02 2.88 -21.52
C GLU A 569 9.72 3.84 -20.35
N MET A 570 10.59 4.83 -20.14
CA MET A 570 10.40 5.86 -19.11
C MET A 570 9.15 6.73 -19.38
N GLN A 571 8.84 6.99 -20.64
CA GLN A 571 7.64 7.70 -21.05
C GLN A 571 6.37 6.88 -20.79
N ALA A 572 6.42 5.57 -21.07
CA ALA A 572 5.29 4.65 -20.85
C ALA A 572 4.97 4.46 -19.35
N SER A 573 5.96 4.56 -18.46
CA SER A 573 5.80 4.44 -17.00
C SER A 573 5.31 5.72 -16.29
N GLY A 574 4.91 6.77 -17.03
CA GLY A 574 4.26 7.96 -16.47
C GLY A 574 5.19 9.04 -15.91
N GLY A 575 6.49 8.89 -16.08
CA GLY A 575 7.50 9.82 -15.58
C GLY A 575 7.76 11.03 -16.48
N GLY A 576 6.77 11.87 -16.79
CA GLY A 576 7.13 13.08 -17.51
C GLY A 576 6.01 13.89 -18.14
N GLY A 577 5.41 14.78 -17.41
CA GLY A 577 4.49 15.80 -17.92
C GLY A 577 5.10 16.83 -18.89
N GLY A 578 6.34 16.62 -19.39
CA GLY A 578 7.04 17.55 -20.26
C GLY A 578 7.47 17.02 -21.64
N MET A 579 7.33 15.71 -21.91
CA MET A 579 7.94 15.10 -23.10
C MET A 579 6.96 14.50 -24.11
N GLN A 580 5.75 15.01 -24.20
CA GLN A 580 4.80 14.64 -25.29
C GLN A 580 5.37 14.90 -26.71
N MET A 581 6.51 15.61 -26.80
CA MET A 581 7.13 15.98 -28.07
C MET A 581 7.79 14.80 -28.81
N PHE A 582 8.07 13.68 -28.13
CA PHE A 582 8.77 12.51 -28.71
C PHE A 582 7.87 11.30 -28.99
N GLY A 583 6.58 11.34 -28.63
CA GLY A 583 5.62 10.23 -28.80
C GLY A 583 5.34 9.79 -30.23
N ASN A 584 5.77 10.57 -31.22
CA ASN A 584 5.57 10.30 -32.67
C ASN A 584 6.89 10.03 -33.43
N MET A 585 8.00 9.79 -32.74
CA MET A 585 9.22 9.42 -33.47
C MET A 585 9.04 8.03 -34.09
N PRO A 586 9.32 7.87 -35.40
CA PRO A 586 9.33 6.56 -36.03
C PRO A 586 10.36 5.65 -35.36
N GLU A 587 10.02 4.38 -35.18
CA GLU A 587 10.95 3.38 -34.67
C GLU A 587 12.05 3.15 -35.70
N MET A 588 13.27 3.54 -35.37
CA MET A 588 14.45 3.27 -36.17
C MET A 588 15.27 2.15 -35.53
N TYR A 589 15.66 1.20 -36.35
CA TYR A 589 16.46 0.06 -35.96
C TYR A 589 17.83 0.10 -36.69
N ASN A 590 18.85 -0.45 -36.06
CA ASN A 590 20.08 -0.75 -36.76
C ASN A 590 19.96 -2.15 -37.38
N LEU A 591 20.37 -2.28 -38.63
CA LEU A 591 20.54 -3.56 -39.28
C LEU A 591 22.05 -3.83 -39.43
N ILE A 592 22.54 -4.72 -38.58
CA ILE A 592 23.95 -5.16 -38.61
C ILE A 592 24.08 -6.31 -39.60
N VAL A 593 24.99 -6.17 -40.55
CA VAL A 593 25.31 -7.19 -41.55
C VAL A 593 26.73 -7.67 -41.34
N ASN A 594 26.86 -8.97 -41.02
CA ASN A 594 28.16 -9.60 -40.76
C ASN A 594 28.95 -9.83 -42.06
N THR A 595 30.00 -9.04 -42.28
CA THR A 595 30.85 -9.11 -43.49
C THR A 595 31.59 -10.43 -43.62
N ASN A 596 31.76 -11.21 -42.56
CA ASN A 596 32.46 -12.49 -42.56
C ASN A 596 31.52 -13.69 -42.75
N SER A 597 30.21 -13.47 -42.86
CA SER A 597 29.22 -14.52 -43.06
C SER A 597 29.33 -15.13 -44.47
N GLU A 598 29.18 -16.45 -44.57
CA GLU A 598 29.15 -17.17 -45.86
C GLU A 598 28.00 -16.67 -46.75
N LEU A 599 26.85 -16.35 -46.18
CA LEU A 599 25.70 -15.82 -46.92
C LEU A 599 25.98 -14.47 -47.57
N VAL A 600 26.75 -13.59 -46.91
CA VAL A 600 27.16 -12.31 -47.49
C VAL A 600 28.15 -12.54 -48.65
N GLY A 601 29.06 -13.51 -48.53
CA GLY A 601 29.88 -13.97 -49.63
C GLY A 601 29.07 -14.50 -50.84
N GLU A 602 27.99 -15.28 -50.59
CA GLU A 602 27.08 -15.76 -51.62
C GLU A 602 26.35 -14.61 -52.33
N ILE A 603 25.83 -13.63 -51.55
CA ILE A 603 25.15 -12.43 -52.09
C ILE A 603 26.08 -11.70 -53.08
N LEU A 604 27.35 -11.45 -52.68
CA LEU A 604 28.34 -10.76 -53.53
C LEU A 604 28.70 -11.55 -54.80
N ASN A 605 28.81 -12.88 -54.69
CA ASN A 605 29.19 -13.77 -55.82
C ASN A 605 28.02 -14.09 -56.75
N THR A 606 26.78 -13.74 -56.36
CA THR A 606 25.57 -13.99 -57.17
C THR A 606 25.53 -13.04 -58.37
N LYS A 607 25.52 -13.60 -59.62
CA LYS A 607 25.57 -12.82 -60.86
C LYS A 607 24.26 -12.11 -61.22
N THR A 608 23.16 -12.51 -60.69
CA THR A 608 21.83 -12.01 -61.06
C THR A 608 21.30 -11.06 -60.00
N LYS A 609 21.10 -9.78 -60.32
CA LYS A 609 20.61 -8.75 -59.42
C LYS A 609 19.31 -9.17 -58.70
N LYS A 610 18.36 -9.73 -59.45
CA LYS A 610 17.08 -10.22 -58.85
C LYS A 610 17.29 -11.32 -57.78
N LYS A 611 18.31 -12.19 -57.97
CA LYS A 611 18.62 -13.22 -56.95
C LYS A 611 19.30 -12.58 -55.73
N GLN A 612 20.16 -11.57 -55.92
CA GLN A 612 20.76 -10.80 -54.81
C GLN A 612 19.71 -10.10 -53.99
N GLU A 613 18.80 -9.35 -54.62
CA GLU A 613 17.69 -8.67 -53.97
C GLU A 613 16.81 -9.64 -53.17
N ARG A 614 16.54 -10.83 -53.74
CA ARG A 614 15.74 -11.88 -53.07
C ARG A 614 16.47 -12.42 -51.83
N LEU A 615 17.77 -12.67 -51.89
CA LEU A 615 18.57 -13.13 -50.75
C LEU A 615 18.62 -12.07 -49.64
N ILE A 616 18.83 -10.80 -49.97
CA ILE A 616 18.84 -9.68 -49.03
C ILE A 616 17.45 -9.53 -48.35
N SER A 617 16.38 -9.52 -49.16
CA SER A 617 15.00 -9.39 -48.62
C SER A 617 14.63 -10.56 -47.69
N GLN A 618 15.05 -11.78 -48.05
CA GLN A 618 14.80 -12.96 -47.23
C GLN A 618 15.59 -12.90 -45.92
N SER A 619 16.84 -12.45 -45.94
CA SER A 619 17.70 -12.31 -44.78
C SER A 619 17.19 -11.20 -43.84
N LEU A 620 16.73 -10.07 -44.39
CA LEU A 620 16.10 -9.02 -43.62
C LEU A 620 14.81 -9.53 -42.92
N ASP A 621 13.96 -10.26 -43.64
CA ASP A 621 12.73 -10.76 -43.08
C ASP A 621 12.97 -11.87 -42.03
N LEU A 622 14.02 -12.69 -42.17
CA LEU A 622 14.46 -13.60 -41.11
C LEU A 622 14.89 -12.85 -39.85
N ALA A 623 15.68 -11.78 -39.99
CA ALA A 623 16.10 -10.93 -38.89
C ALA A 623 14.89 -10.19 -38.24
N ARG A 624 13.91 -9.76 -39.04
CA ARG A 624 12.64 -9.17 -38.53
C ARG A 624 11.77 -10.20 -37.80
N LEU A 625 11.74 -11.43 -38.31
CA LEU A 625 10.98 -12.52 -37.68
C LEU A 625 11.55 -12.84 -36.29
N SER A 626 12.87 -12.93 -36.16
CA SER A 626 13.53 -13.20 -34.88
C SER A 626 13.28 -12.13 -33.82
N GLN A 627 12.93 -10.91 -34.24
CA GLN A 627 12.59 -9.79 -33.36
C GLN A 627 11.08 -9.56 -33.20
N GLY A 628 10.22 -10.46 -33.73
CA GLY A 628 8.78 -10.27 -33.71
C GLY A 628 8.27 -9.04 -34.49
N LEU A 629 9.11 -8.45 -35.34
CA LEU A 629 8.79 -7.27 -36.17
C LEU A 629 8.04 -7.64 -37.44
N LEU A 630 8.00 -8.91 -37.81
CA LEU A 630 7.33 -9.40 -39.02
C LEU A 630 5.90 -9.87 -38.66
N LYS A 631 4.89 -9.12 -39.10
CA LYS A 631 3.50 -9.38 -38.72
C LYS A 631 2.55 -9.26 -39.92
N GLY A 632 1.36 -9.83 -39.79
CA GLY A 632 0.26 -9.67 -40.76
C GLY A 632 0.62 -10.11 -42.17
N LYS A 633 0.39 -9.22 -43.14
CA LYS A 633 0.62 -9.49 -44.57
C LYS A 633 2.09 -9.78 -44.87
N GLU A 634 3.01 -9.04 -44.29
CA GLU A 634 4.45 -9.21 -44.51
C GLU A 634 4.95 -10.60 -44.07
N LEU A 635 4.43 -11.10 -42.91
CA LEU A 635 4.72 -12.47 -42.46
C LEU A 635 4.16 -13.52 -43.44
N SER A 636 2.95 -13.33 -43.95
CA SER A 636 2.34 -14.24 -44.92
C SER A 636 3.13 -14.28 -46.24
N ASP A 637 3.57 -13.13 -46.72
CA ASP A 637 4.37 -13.00 -47.92
C ASP A 637 5.78 -13.64 -47.74
N PHE A 638 6.38 -13.47 -46.55
CA PHE A 638 7.62 -14.14 -46.20
C PHE A 638 7.48 -15.66 -46.20
N VAL A 639 6.45 -16.20 -45.54
CA VAL A 639 6.20 -17.66 -45.51
C VAL A 639 6.01 -18.22 -46.92
N LYS A 640 5.24 -17.54 -47.76
CA LYS A 640 5.03 -17.96 -49.14
C LYS A 640 6.36 -17.98 -49.94
N ARG A 641 7.17 -16.94 -49.82
CA ARG A 641 8.48 -16.82 -50.48
C ARG A 641 9.43 -17.89 -49.98
N SER A 642 9.39 -18.21 -48.68
CA SER A 642 10.26 -19.25 -48.08
C SER A 642 9.92 -20.64 -48.68
N TYR A 643 8.66 -20.98 -48.83
CA TYR A 643 8.25 -22.23 -49.52
C TYR A 643 8.71 -22.31 -50.98
N GLU A 644 8.76 -21.17 -51.70
CA GLU A 644 9.31 -21.14 -53.07
C GLU A 644 10.83 -21.35 -53.11
N MET A 645 11.54 -21.01 -52.04
CA MET A 645 13.00 -21.20 -51.96
C MET A 645 13.43 -22.63 -51.58
N ILE A 646 12.53 -23.39 -50.93
CA ILE A 646 12.76 -24.79 -50.57
C ILE A 646 12.53 -25.74 -51.76
N LYS A 647 11.74 -25.30 -52.74
CA LYS A 647 11.50 -26.03 -53.99
C LYS A 647 12.66 -25.86 -54.98
#